data_fa097d47667d526ca820dcf39ee75b9e
#
_entry.id   fa097d47667d526ca820dcf39ee75b9e
#
_cell.length_a   1.000
_cell.length_b   1.000
_cell.length_c   1.000
_cell.angle_alpha   90.00
_cell.angle_beta   90.00
_cell.angle_gamma   90.00
#
_symmetry.space_group_name_H-M   'P 1'
#
loop_
_entity.id
_entity.type
_entity.pdbx_description
1 polymer ?
#
loop_
_entity_poly.entity_id
_entity_poly.type
_entity_poly.pdbx_seq_one_letter_code
_entity_poly.pdbx_strand_id
1 'polypeptide(L)'
;MRTFLRFSFVLLLTTSLSGIASAQTIALTGQVTDRSDRSPVQAIVSVLPNGTSKTGTDFQGRFSLEVRIGDSLLVEAFGYGSKRLKVTSSQPLAIALAPNQVDLGEVVVTGYGSSTKKEMTGATSVVKSEEITKLNIPRMDQALQGQVAGVVINTNSGSPGGSTSIRIRGLSTFGDNDPLILVDGVVYDSEGLNALNPNDIASINVLKDGTASIFGVRAANGVILIETKKGQKGGAPVFEYASYLGVQQTAKRLGLLNAQEYAVLKNNAFLNGGQDQPFANTALGVGTDWQDAVFQSAMTSSHSLSATGSSNQTTYSIGGSYFTQDGIVGGDKSNFSRYNGRVNLSTDMTSRLRLNSVFLFTHEERKTLPENGIGSVLFNTINAYPTEPLVEEDGRYSYLALVSDIINPIAQMANTYNQTGVNKFVGKEELAWTVNESLTWTNRFNYNYALVDGRVFSPLVWYGPGKAQNTAVNADLDAPMVTLAEGFSLERGPSVYQHRDTYGDLTFESYLNYDRTFGEDHHVKATAGTSVFTRQGKGLGAWAFNIPNNSWDYADISASQAAGGYLNGASSFFFEERLLSAFGRAEYAYKSRYLVSGVLRRDGSSKFGPNARWGIFPAISGAWVISDEPAYRWAQTIDFAKLRASFGVAGNDQIPNFAYRALLNGEGVYPFNDLLTPGVAIGRASNPDLKWETTRQANLGLDLRIRNALNITLNAFEKR
;
A
#
# COMPACT_ATOMS: atom_id res chain seq x y z
N MET A 1 -34.92 36.10 14.24
CA MET A 1 -36.03 35.61 15.06
C MET A 1 -35.70 34.20 15.48
N ARG A 2 -35.03 34.07 16.54
CA ARG A 2 -35.37 33.63 17.91
C ARG A 2 -36.36 32.45 17.92
N THR A 3 -35.91 31.26 18.28
CA THR A 3 -36.46 30.57 19.45
C THR A 3 -35.52 29.39 19.84
N PHE A 4 -35.02 29.50 21.07
CA PHE A 4 -34.32 28.48 21.86
C PHE A 4 -35.30 27.39 22.30
N LEU A 5 -34.90 26.13 22.28
CA LEU A 5 -35.51 25.11 23.15
C LEU A 5 -34.41 24.43 23.98
N ARG A 6 -34.44 24.79 25.27
CA ARG A 6 -33.70 24.08 26.33
C ARG A 6 -34.51 22.87 26.74
N PHE A 7 -33.92 21.70 26.73
CA PHE A 7 -34.41 20.55 27.51
C PHE A 7 -33.56 20.38 28.77
N SER A 8 -34.20 20.69 29.90
CA SER A 8 -33.69 20.36 31.25
C SER A 8 -34.04 18.91 31.55
N PHE A 9 -33.01 18.08 31.82
CA PHE A 9 -33.19 16.74 32.39
C PHE A 9 -33.15 16.83 33.90
N VAL A 10 -34.29 16.58 34.56
CA VAL A 10 -34.44 16.45 36.01
C VAL A 10 -33.90 15.06 36.41
N LEU A 11 -32.82 15.04 37.20
CA LEU A 11 -32.23 13.85 37.80
C LEU A 11 -33.05 13.47 39.04
N LEU A 12 -33.87 12.44 38.95
CA LEU A 12 -34.48 11.81 40.13
C LEU A 12 -33.49 10.81 40.75
N LEU A 13 -32.95 11.18 41.92
CA LEU A 13 -32.16 10.30 42.75
C LEU A 13 -33.11 9.31 43.46
N THR A 14 -33.20 8.07 42.97
CA THR A 14 -33.72 6.94 43.77
C THR A 14 -32.53 6.13 44.28
N THR A 15 -32.23 6.29 45.54
CA THR A 15 -31.30 5.43 46.29
C THR A 15 -31.92 4.04 46.44
N SER A 16 -31.60 3.12 45.55
CA SER A 16 -31.72 1.70 45.82
C SER A 16 -30.36 1.17 46.31
N LEU A 17 -30.31 0.80 47.57
CA LEU A 17 -29.23 -0.02 48.13
C LEU A 17 -29.21 -1.37 47.33
N SER A 18 -28.43 -1.42 46.30
CA SER A 18 -28.05 -2.70 45.69
C SER A 18 -26.85 -3.20 46.43
N GLY A 19 -27.03 -4.28 47.19
CA GLY A 19 -25.95 -4.98 47.86
C GLY A 19 -24.80 -5.27 46.85
N ILE A 20 -23.63 -4.79 47.19
CA ILE A 20 -22.39 -5.15 46.48
C ILE A 20 -22.18 -6.63 46.74
N ALA A 21 -22.66 -7.48 45.80
CA ALA A 21 -22.24 -8.87 45.73
C ALA A 21 -20.74 -8.83 45.42
N SER A 22 -19.93 -8.99 46.44
CA SER A 22 -18.48 -9.19 46.31
C SER A 22 -18.28 -10.45 45.47
N ALA A 23 -17.96 -10.29 44.18
CA ALA A 23 -17.71 -11.42 43.31
C ALA A 23 -16.47 -12.16 43.86
N GLN A 24 -16.72 -13.31 44.45
CA GLN A 24 -15.70 -14.13 45.10
C GLN A 24 -14.71 -14.59 44.02
N THR A 25 -13.43 -14.16 44.16
CA THR A 25 -12.33 -14.68 43.33
C THR A 25 -12.05 -16.13 43.75
N ILE A 26 -11.91 -16.99 42.79
CA ILE A 26 -11.57 -18.41 42.95
C ILE A 26 -10.19 -18.68 42.32
N ALA A 27 -9.42 -19.56 42.92
CA ALA A 27 -8.21 -20.11 42.32
C ALA A 27 -8.59 -21.19 41.34
N LEU A 28 -8.67 -20.88 40.05
CA LEU A 28 -8.94 -21.79 38.99
C LEU A 28 -7.66 -22.51 38.58
N THR A 29 -7.69 -23.85 38.64
CA THR A 29 -6.58 -24.68 38.14
C THR A 29 -6.98 -25.34 36.82
N GLY A 30 -6.01 -25.76 36.04
CA GLY A 30 -6.27 -26.50 34.82
C GLY A 30 -5.00 -27.06 34.19
N GLN A 31 -5.19 -27.78 33.09
CA GLN A 31 -4.09 -28.32 32.29
C GLN A 31 -4.31 -28.01 30.83
N VAL A 32 -3.24 -27.55 30.16
CA VAL A 32 -3.23 -27.31 28.72
C VAL A 32 -2.47 -28.44 28.05
N THR A 33 -3.12 -29.07 27.07
CA THR A 33 -2.56 -30.22 26.34
C THR A 33 -2.72 -30.04 24.84
N ASP A 34 -1.91 -30.70 24.05
CA ASP A 34 -2.09 -30.84 22.61
C ASP A 34 -3.37 -31.68 22.32
N ARG A 35 -4.15 -31.24 21.35
CA ARG A 35 -5.40 -31.92 20.97
C ARG A 35 -5.16 -33.24 20.25
N SER A 36 -4.02 -33.42 19.57
CA SER A 36 -3.72 -34.59 18.74
C SER A 36 -3.13 -35.75 19.53
N ASP A 37 -2.14 -35.46 20.41
CA ASP A 37 -1.38 -36.48 21.12
C ASP A 37 -1.49 -36.40 22.66
N ARG A 38 -2.22 -35.37 23.17
CA ARG A 38 -2.41 -35.08 24.59
C ARG A 38 -1.12 -34.75 25.36
N SER A 39 -0.01 -34.41 24.66
CA SER A 39 1.19 -33.96 25.29
C SER A 39 0.95 -32.62 26.03
N PRO A 40 1.65 -32.33 27.14
CA PRO A 40 1.51 -31.07 27.86
C PRO A 40 2.06 -29.90 27.01
N VAL A 41 1.33 -28.77 27.02
CA VAL A 41 1.69 -27.57 26.27
C VAL A 41 2.03 -26.43 27.20
N GLN A 42 3.18 -25.79 26.98
CA GLN A 42 3.54 -24.53 27.64
C GLN A 42 2.74 -23.38 27.03
N ALA A 43 1.84 -22.80 27.82
CA ALA A 43 0.88 -21.78 27.37
C ALA A 43 0.83 -20.62 28.36
N ILE A 44 0.35 -19.48 27.87
CA ILE A 44 -0.03 -18.32 28.70
C ILE A 44 -1.55 -18.32 28.80
N VAL A 45 -2.06 -18.25 30.01
CA VAL A 45 -3.49 -18.13 30.30
C VAL A 45 -3.74 -16.74 30.87
N SER A 46 -4.58 -15.94 30.21
CA SER A 46 -4.89 -14.56 30.59
C SER A 46 -6.40 -14.32 30.71
N VAL A 47 -6.81 -13.42 31.62
CA VAL A 47 -8.20 -13.02 31.83
C VAL A 47 -8.54 -11.83 30.93
N LEU A 48 -9.62 -11.92 30.16
CA LEU A 48 -10.12 -10.84 29.33
C LEU A 48 -11.17 -9.98 30.09
N PRO A 49 -11.34 -8.67 29.77
CA PRO A 49 -10.71 -7.95 28.65
C PRO A 49 -9.34 -7.35 28.97
N ASN A 50 -8.96 -7.21 30.24
CA ASN A 50 -7.83 -6.34 30.59
C ASN A 50 -6.45 -7.04 30.67
N GLY A 51 -6.38 -8.39 30.56
CA GLY A 51 -5.11 -9.13 30.61
C GLY A 51 -4.28 -8.92 31.90
N THR A 52 -4.84 -8.26 32.91
CA THR A 52 -4.15 -7.88 34.16
C THR A 52 -3.80 -9.09 35.03
N SER A 53 -4.58 -10.17 34.93
CA SER A 53 -4.29 -11.45 35.57
C SER A 53 -3.89 -12.46 34.51
N LYS A 54 -2.64 -12.92 34.53
CA LYS A 54 -2.07 -13.92 33.62
C LYS A 54 -1.09 -14.83 34.31
N THR A 55 -1.05 -16.10 33.87
CA THR A 55 -0.09 -17.11 34.36
C THR A 55 0.46 -17.93 33.22
N GLY A 56 1.67 -18.43 33.35
CA GLY A 56 2.22 -19.45 32.45
C GLY A 56 1.92 -20.84 32.98
N THR A 57 1.82 -21.85 32.10
CA THR A 57 1.77 -23.25 32.50
C THR A 57 3.17 -23.76 32.88
N ASP A 58 3.22 -24.76 33.77
CA ASP A 58 4.42 -25.54 34.06
C ASP A 58 4.81 -26.52 32.93
N PHE A 59 5.89 -27.28 33.11
CA PHE A 59 6.32 -28.28 32.13
C PHE A 59 5.35 -29.45 31.94
N GLN A 60 4.39 -29.63 32.85
CA GLN A 60 3.29 -30.58 32.74
C GLN A 60 2.02 -29.95 32.16
N GLY A 61 2.12 -28.70 31.67
CA GLY A 61 0.99 -27.95 31.09
C GLY A 61 0.00 -27.44 32.14
N ARG A 62 0.28 -27.49 33.44
CA ARG A 62 -0.63 -27.11 34.53
C ARG A 62 -0.51 -25.61 34.82
N PHE A 63 -1.65 -24.99 35.13
CA PHE A 63 -1.73 -23.61 35.57
C PHE A 63 -2.62 -23.41 36.78
N SER A 64 -2.42 -22.31 37.48
CA SER A 64 -3.30 -21.79 38.54
C SER A 64 -3.43 -20.29 38.36
N LEU A 65 -4.68 -19.79 38.34
CA LEU A 65 -4.99 -18.37 38.06
C LEU A 65 -6.21 -17.94 38.89
N GLU A 66 -6.10 -16.78 39.52
CA GLU A 66 -7.23 -16.16 40.22
C GLU A 66 -8.21 -15.53 39.21
N VAL A 67 -9.47 -15.98 39.24
CA VAL A 67 -10.52 -15.59 38.31
C VAL A 67 -11.86 -15.45 39.02
N ARG A 68 -12.84 -14.87 38.37
CA ARG A 68 -14.23 -14.85 38.81
C ARG A 68 -15.08 -15.74 37.90
N ILE A 69 -16.10 -16.34 38.46
CA ILE A 69 -17.08 -17.05 37.64
C ILE A 69 -17.75 -16.05 36.73
N GLY A 70 -17.74 -16.33 35.41
CA GLY A 70 -18.19 -15.43 34.35
C GLY A 70 -17.05 -14.79 33.54
N ASP A 71 -15.83 -14.78 34.04
CA ASP A 71 -14.65 -14.27 33.30
C ASP A 71 -14.40 -15.08 32.02
N SER A 72 -13.82 -14.44 31.03
CA SER A 72 -13.34 -15.07 29.81
C SER A 72 -11.83 -15.23 29.85
N LEU A 73 -11.35 -16.43 29.60
CA LEU A 73 -9.93 -16.75 29.53
C LEU A 73 -9.49 -16.79 28.06
N LEU A 74 -8.30 -16.25 27.77
CA LEU A 74 -7.56 -16.45 26.55
C LEU A 74 -6.36 -17.33 26.85
N VAL A 75 -6.23 -18.44 26.13
CA VAL A 75 -5.10 -19.36 26.24
C VAL A 75 -4.31 -19.33 24.95
N GLU A 76 -3.04 -18.98 25.07
CA GLU A 76 -2.12 -18.82 23.94
C GLU A 76 -0.85 -19.62 24.18
N ALA A 77 -0.39 -20.35 23.16
CA ALA A 77 0.86 -21.08 23.20
C ALA A 77 1.58 -20.95 21.85
N PHE A 78 2.92 -20.92 21.90
CA PHE A 78 3.71 -20.89 20.69
C PHE A 78 3.46 -22.17 19.85
N GLY A 79 3.08 -21.97 18.59
CA GLY A 79 2.78 -23.10 17.69
C GLY A 79 1.35 -23.64 17.79
N TYR A 80 0.47 -23.01 18.56
CA TYR A 80 -0.92 -23.44 18.75
C TYR A 80 -1.92 -22.32 18.45
N GLY A 81 -3.10 -22.69 18.01
CA GLY A 81 -4.24 -21.77 17.87
C GLY A 81 -4.71 -21.27 19.25
N SER A 82 -4.93 -19.95 19.40
CA SER A 82 -5.47 -19.39 20.62
C SER A 82 -6.88 -19.91 20.91
N LYS A 83 -7.22 -20.13 22.18
CA LYS A 83 -8.54 -20.60 22.59
C LYS A 83 -9.14 -19.68 23.64
N ARG A 84 -10.40 -19.27 23.41
CA ARG A 84 -11.18 -18.51 24.40
C ARG A 84 -12.17 -19.44 25.10
N LEU A 85 -12.27 -19.30 26.42
CA LEU A 85 -13.12 -20.10 27.29
C LEU A 85 -13.77 -19.19 28.32
N LYS A 86 -15.04 -19.47 28.65
CA LYS A 86 -15.73 -18.79 29.75
C LYS A 86 -15.64 -19.61 31.01
N VAL A 87 -15.29 -19.01 32.12
CA VAL A 87 -15.25 -19.68 33.43
C VAL A 87 -16.67 -19.86 33.94
N THR A 88 -17.15 -21.09 33.96
CA THR A 88 -18.53 -21.43 34.40
C THR A 88 -18.57 -22.09 35.76
N SER A 89 -17.47 -22.63 36.28
CA SER A 89 -17.35 -23.28 37.57
C SER A 89 -15.93 -23.21 38.11
N SER A 90 -15.75 -23.61 39.38
CA SER A 90 -14.43 -23.72 40.03
C SER A 90 -13.71 -25.06 39.76
N GLN A 91 -14.28 -25.93 38.91
CA GLN A 91 -13.64 -27.21 38.59
C GLN A 91 -12.38 -27.00 37.73
N PRO A 92 -11.37 -27.88 37.86
CA PRO A 92 -10.17 -27.82 37.03
C PRO A 92 -10.51 -27.90 35.53
N LEU A 93 -9.91 -27.02 34.73
CA LEU A 93 -10.15 -26.97 33.28
C LEU A 93 -9.15 -27.87 32.53
N ALA A 94 -9.65 -28.77 31.70
CA ALA A 94 -8.87 -29.47 30.68
C ALA A 94 -8.99 -28.73 29.36
N ILE A 95 -7.87 -28.10 28.94
CA ILE A 95 -7.82 -27.24 27.75
C ILE A 95 -6.97 -27.92 26.69
N ALA A 96 -7.59 -28.44 25.65
CA ALA A 96 -6.87 -28.95 24.49
C ALA A 96 -6.71 -27.83 23.47
N LEU A 97 -5.46 -27.48 23.13
CA LEU A 97 -5.10 -26.56 22.05
C LEU A 97 -4.85 -27.38 20.77
N ALA A 98 -5.36 -26.90 19.66
CA ALA A 98 -4.99 -27.42 18.36
C ALA A 98 -3.64 -26.83 17.94
N PRO A 99 -2.66 -27.64 17.52
CA PRO A 99 -1.44 -27.08 16.93
C PRO A 99 -1.81 -26.12 15.79
N ASN A 100 -1.07 -25.04 15.68
CA ASN A 100 -1.21 -24.11 14.57
C ASN A 100 -0.69 -24.83 13.32
N GLN A 101 -1.49 -25.71 12.77
CA GLN A 101 -1.19 -26.35 11.51
C GLN A 101 -1.11 -25.24 10.47
N VAL A 102 -0.02 -25.19 9.70
CA VAL A 102 -0.10 -24.65 8.35
C VAL A 102 -1.09 -25.58 7.66
N ASP A 103 -2.31 -25.12 7.56
CA ASP A 103 -3.39 -25.92 7.04
C ASP A 103 -3.08 -26.24 5.58
N LEU A 104 -2.65 -27.45 5.29
CA LEU A 104 -2.40 -27.90 3.92
C LEU A 104 -3.71 -27.94 3.11
N GLY A 105 -4.83 -27.89 3.78
CA GLY A 105 -6.16 -27.67 3.22
C GLY A 105 -6.51 -26.20 3.02
N GLU A 106 -5.60 -25.26 3.40
CA GLU A 106 -5.80 -23.82 3.19
C GLU A 106 -6.07 -23.52 1.71
N VAL A 107 -7.25 -22.95 1.46
CA VAL A 107 -7.66 -22.57 0.11
C VAL A 107 -6.99 -21.26 -0.25
N VAL A 108 -6.15 -21.28 -1.27
CA VAL A 108 -5.47 -20.12 -1.82
C VAL A 108 -6.18 -19.70 -3.09
N VAL A 109 -6.59 -18.44 -3.17
CA VAL A 109 -7.18 -17.87 -4.38
C VAL A 109 -6.07 -17.67 -5.42
N THR A 110 -6.28 -18.19 -6.61
CA THR A 110 -5.32 -18.12 -7.74
C THR A 110 -5.86 -17.28 -8.90
N GLY A 111 -6.78 -16.34 -8.61
CA GLY A 111 -7.36 -15.37 -9.53
C GLY A 111 -8.58 -15.89 -10.31
N TYR A 112 -8.44 -16.94 -11.10
CA TYR A 112 -9.53 -17.55 -11.87
C TYR A 112 -10.03 -18.86 -11.27
N GLY A 113 -9.60 -19.18 -10.05
CA GLY A 113 -10.00 -20.35 -9.30
C GLY A 113 -9.35 -20.36 -7.93
N SER A 114 -9.51 -21.45 -7.21
CA SER A 114 -8.87 -21.71 -5.93
C SER A 114 -8.21 -23.08 -5.92
N SER A 115 -7.11 -23.20 -5.20
CA SER A 115 -6.39 -24.45 -5.00
C SER A 115 -5.93 -24.57 -3.56
N THR A 116 -5.82 -25.78 -3.05
CA THR A 116 -5.23 -25.96 -1.72
C THR A 116 -3.73 -25.73 -1.80
N LYS A 117 -3.11 -25.28 -0.70
CA LYS A 117 -1.66 -25.08 -0.62
C LYS A 117 -0.88 -26.36 -0.98
N LYS A 118 -1.44 -27.51 -0.71
CA LYS A 118 -0.92 -28.83 -1.10
C LYS A 118 -0.88 -29.00 -2.62
N GLU A 119 -1.91 -28.54 -3.34
CA GLU A 119 -2.04 -28.70 -4.79
C GLU A 119 -1.31 -27.61 -5.61
N MET A 120 -0.86 -26.54 -4.97
CA MET A 120 -0.14 -25.49 -5.68
C MET A 120 1.22 -25.96 -6.21
N THR A 121 1.45 -25.74 -7.50
CA THR A 121 2.70 -26.08 -8.19
C THR A 121 3.68 -24.91 -8.28
N GLY A 122 3.20 -23.68 -8.11
CA GLY A 122 3.97 -22.43 -8.18
C GLY A 122 4.53 -21.96 -6.84
N ALA A 123 5.44 -20.97 -6.91
CA ALA A 123 6.01 -20.31 -5.74
C ALA A 123 5.09 -19.22 -5.22
N THR A 124 4.31 -19.51 -4.19
CA THR A 124 3.33 -18.59 -3.58
C THR A 124 3.62 -18.42 -2.09
N SER A 125 3.38 -17.22 -1.59
CA SER A 125 3.36 -16.90 -0.16
C SER A 125 2.01 -16.29 0.20
N VAL A 126 1.51 -16.65 1.37
CA VAL A 126 0.23 -16.15 1.91
C VAL A 126 0.51 -15.44 3.23
N VAL A 127 -0.05 -14.25 3.39
CA VAL A 127 -0.08 -13.49 4.65
C VAL A 127 -1.54 -13.36 5.07
N LYS A 128 -1.87 -13.81 6.27
CA LYS A 128 -3.24 -13.83 6.80
C LYS A 128 -3.60 -12.55 7.54
N SER A 129 -4.90 -12.30 7.68
CA SER A 129 -5.44 -11.16 8.42
C SER A 129 -4.84 -11.00 9.82
N GLU A 130 -4.67 -12.10 10.55
CA GLU A 130 -4.13 -12.11 11.90
C GLU A 130 -2.68 -11.61 11.97
N GLU A 131 -1.88 -11.88 10.94
CA GLU A 131 -0.49 -11.40 10.83
C GLU A 131 -0.44 -9.90 10.51
N ILE A 132 -1.36 -9.46 9.65
CA ILE A 132 -1.49 -8.06 9.24
C ILE A 132 -1.92 -7.17 10.40
N THR A 133 -2.99 -7.58 11.11
CA THR A 133 -3.60 -6.76 12.17
C THR A 133 -2.78 -6.70 13.45
N LYS A 134 -1.91 -7.68 13.71
CA LYS A 134 -0.98 -7.67 14.86
C LYS A 134 0.03 -6.52 14.84
N LEU A 135 0.35 -6.01 13.65
CA LEU A 135 1.41 -5.02 13.48
C LEU A 135 0.94 -3.56 13.73
N ASN A 136 -0.38 -3.31 13.86
CA ASN A 136 -0.97 -1.97 13.99
C ASN A 136 -0.37 -0.94 13.02
N ILE A 137 -0.21 -1.35 11.76
CA ILE A 137 0.45 -0.56 10.73
C ILE A 137 -0.56 0.35 10.03
N PRO A 138 -0.16 1.58 9.70
CA PRO A 138 -1.03 2.54 9.03
C PRO A 138 -1.30 2.18 7.56
N ARG A 139 -0.40 1.39 6.92
CA ARG A 139 -0.39 1.19 5.47
C ARG A 139 -0.32 -0.28 5.11
N MET A 140 -1.06 -0.65 4.06
CA MET A 140 -1.16 -2.03 3.60
C MET A 140 0.17 -2.60 3.07
N ASP A 141 0.98 -1.78 2.42
CA ASP A 141 2.30 -2.16 1.90
C ASP A 141 3.29 -2.51 3.03
N GLN A 142 3.25 -1.77 4.14
CA GLN A 142 4.07 -2.09 5.32
C GLN A 142 3.74 -3.46 5.93
N ALA A 143 2.51 -3.94 5.74
CA ALA A 143 2.10 -5.28 6.18
C ALA A 143 2.88 -6.42 5.53
N LEU A 144 3.42 -6.19 4.34
CA LEU A 144 4.20 -7.18 3.61
C LEU A 144 5.71 -7.08 3.89
N GLN A 145 6.16 -5.96 4.47
CA GLN A 145 7.58 -5.71 4.70
C GLN A 145 8.15 -6.72 5.69
N GLY A 146 9.17 -7.49 5.24
CA GLY A 146 9.81 -8.53 6.05
C GLY A 146 8.98 -9.80 6.25
N GLN A 147 7.72 -9.86 5.83
CA GLN A 147 6.83 -11.02 5.99
C GLN A 147 6.96 -12.02 4.84
N VAL A 148 7.37 -11.57 3.66
CA VAL A 148 7.38 -12.40 2.46
C VAL A 148 8.79 -12.48 1.87
N ALA A 149 9.39 -13.67 1.91
CA ALA A 149 10.73 -13.89 1.33
C ALA A 149 10.75 -13.55 -0.17
N GLY A 150 11.76 -12.77 -0.60
CA GLY A 150 11.91 -12.32 -1.99
C GLY A 150 11.02 -11.13 -2.38
N VAL A 151 10.34 -10.51 -1.42
CA VAL A 151 9.63 -9.22 -1.60
C VAL A 151 10.41 -8.15 -0.83
N VAL A 152 10.79 -7.12 -1.53
CA VAL A 152 11.47 -5.94 -0.97
C VAL A 152 10.52 -4.74 -1.09
N ILE A 153 10.26 -4.09 0.03
CA ILE A 153 9.43 -2.90 0.09
C ILE A 153 10.27 -1.77 0.66
N ASN A 154 10.43 -0.73 -0.13
CA ASN A 154 11.13 0.48 0.25
C ASN A 154 10.13 1.63 0.33
N THR A 155 10.10 2.30 1.46
CA THR A 155 9.40 3.58 1.60
C THR A 155 10.23 4.65 0.93
N ASN A 156 9.68 5.32 -0.06
CA ASN A 156 10.38 6.37 -0.81
C ASN A 156 10.55 7.64 0.03
N SER A 157 9.67 7.81 1.03
CA SER A 157 9.71 8.93 1.96
C SER A 157 9.08 8.53 3.30
N GLY A 158 9.41 9.27 4.38
CA GLY A 158 8.76 9.17 5.69
C GLY A 158 7.52 10.04 5.83
N SER A 159 7.12 10.73 4.79
CA SER A 159 5.96 11.62 4.78
C SER A 159 4.64 10.85 4.92
N PRO A 160 3.63 11.39 5.62
CA PRO A 160 2.32 10.78 5.71
C PRO A 160 1.72 10.50 4.34
N GLY A 161 1.17 9.30 4.14
CA GLY A 161 0.62 8.88 2.85
C GLY A 161 1.65 8.78 1.72
N GLY A 162 2.98 8.80 2.02
CA GLY A 162 4.05 8.73 1.02
C GLY A 162 4.02 7.44 0.21
N SER A 163 4.58 7.44 -1.00
CA SER A 163 4.63 6.26 -1.87
C SER A 163 5.67 5.24 -1.41
N THR A 164 5.45 3.99 -1.80
CA THR A 164 6.41 2.89 -1.64
C THR A 164 6.72 2.26 -2.98
N SER A 165 7.89 1.64 -3.08
CA SER A 165 8.22 0.77 -4.19
C SER A 165 8.25 -0.68 -3.73
N ILE A 166 7.56 -1.55 -4.47
CA ILE A 166 7.46 -2.98 -4.19
C ILE A 166 8.21 -3.72 -5.28
N ARG A 167 9.14 -4.61 -4.89
CA ARG A 167 9.91 -5.42 -5.82
C ARG A 167 9.81 -6.89 -5.45
N ILE A 168 9.46 -7.74 -6.41
CA ILE A 168 9.40 -9.19 -6.24
C ILE A 168 10.54 -9.81 -7.04
N ARG A 169 11.51 -10.43 -6.33
CA ARG A 169 12.68 -11.09 -6.94
C ARG A 169 13.53 -10.18 -7.84
N GLY A 170 13.70 -8.91 -7.42
CA GLY A 170 14.56 -7.95 -8.11
C GLY A 170 13.89 -7.20 -9.27
N LEU A 171 14.73 -6.65 -10.14
CA LEU A 171 14.33 -5.87 -11.32
C LEU A 171 14.29 -6.76 -12.56
N SER A 172 13.36 -6.50 -13.48
CA SER A 172 13.24 -7.23 -14.75
C SER A 172 13.17 -6.32 -15.98
N THR A 173 13.03 -5.03 -15.78
CA THR A 173 12.90 -4.03 -16.84
C THR A 173 13.61 -2.75 -16.44
N PHE A 174 13.98 -1.92 -17.42
CA PHE A 174 14.44 -0.54 -17.19
C PHE A 174 13.29 0.43 -16.91
N GLY A 175 12.05 0.01 -17.16
CA GLY A 175 10.83 0.78 -16.88
C GLY A 175 10.28 0.52 -15.48
N ASP A 176 8.96 0.50 -15.37
CA ASP A 176 8.26 0.22 -14.12
C ASP A 176 8.39 -1.27 -13.73
N ASN A 177 8.90 -1.52 -12.53
CA ASN A 177 9.10 -2.84 -11.95
C ASN A 177 8.08 -3.20 -10.87
N ASP A 178 7.02 -2.44 -10.72
CA ASP A 178 5.99 -2.74 -9.73
C ASP A 178 5.22 -4.01 -10.11
N PRO A 179 4.86 -4.85 -9.13
CA PRO A 179 4.06 -6.03 -9.38
C PRO A 179 2.63 -5.65 -9.78
N LEU A 180 1.93 -6.55 -10.45
CA LEU A 180 0.49 -6.42 -10.64
C LEU A 180 -0.22 -6.63 -9.31
N ILE A 181 -1.04 -5.66 -8.90
CA ILE A 181 -1.84 -5.74 -7.69
C ILE A 181 -3.31 -5.92 -8.06
N LEU A 182 -3.94 -6.90 -7.45
CA LEU A 182 -5.37 -7.18 -7.62
C LEU A 182 -6.05 -7.17 -6.25
N VAL A 183 -7.08 -6.35 -6.10
CA VAL A 183 -7.94 -6.33 -4.90
C VAL A 183 -9.30 -6.93 -5.27
N ASP A 184 -9.64 -8.07 -4.67
CA ASP A 184 -10.83 -8.89 -5.03
C ASP A 184 -10.95 -9.19 -6.54
N GLY A 185 -9.80 -9.22 -7.25
CA GLY A 185 -9.72 -9.43 -8.69
C GLY A 185 -9.76 -8.15 -9.54
N VAL A 186 -9.92 -6.97 -8.95
CA VAL A 186 -9.86 -5.67 -9.64
C VAL A 186 -8.42 -5.18 -9.70
N VAL A 187 -7.96 -4.71 -10.85
CA VAL A 187 -6.61 -4.15 -11.02
C VAL A 187 -6.46 -2.88 -10.19
N TYR A 188 -5.39 -2.84 -9.42
CA TYR A 188 -5.01 -1.74 -8.54
C TYR A 188 -3.58 -1.28 -8.87
N ASP A 189 -3.24 -0.04 -8.55
CA ASP A 189 -1.87 0.47 -8.65
C ASP A 189 -1.12 0.34 -7.29
N SER A 190 0.20 0.46 -7.30
CA SER A 190 1.02 0.40 -6.08
C SER A 190 0.75 1.57 -5.14
N GLU A 191 0.45 2.75 -5.68
CA GLU A 191 0.08 3.94 -4.89
C GLU A 191 -1.29 3.76 -4.24
N GLY A 192 -2.21 3.06 -4.91
CA GLY A 192 -3.54 2.76 -4.39
C GLY A 192 -3.55 1.80 -3.19
N LEU A 193 -2.45 1.14 -2.83
CA LEU A 193 -2.37 0.35 -1.60
C LEU A 193 -2.57 1.20 -0.35
N ASN A 194 -2.22 2.48 -0.39
CA ASN A 194 -2.51 3.43 0.68
C ASN A 194 -4.01 3.65 0.89
N ALA A 195 -4.80 3.45 -0.17
CA ALA A 195 -6.26 3.58 -0.14
C ALA A 195 -6.97 2.45 0.63
N LEU A 196 -6.28 1.37 0.99
CA LEU A 196 -6.87 0.21 1.66
C LEU A 196 -6.72 0.30 3.19
N ASN A 197 -7.78 -0.09 3.89
CA ASN A 197 -7.70 -0.29 5.34
C ASN A 197 -7.18 -1.71 5.65
N PRO A 198 -6.06 -1.89 6.38
CA PRO A 198 -5.55 -3.21 6.74
C PRO A 198 -6.56 -4.11 7.46
N ASN A 199 -7.46 -3.54 8.26
CA ASN A 199 -8.49 -4.30 8.98
C ASN A 199 -9.57 -4.92 8.06
N ASP A 200 -9.69 -4.45 6.83
CA ASP A 200 -10.63 -4.99 5.84
C ASP A 200 -10.09 -6.20 5.09
N ILE A 201 -8.80 -6.52 5.24
CA ILE A 201 -8.13 -7.57 4.48
C ILE A 201 -8.28 -8.93 5.17
N ALA A 202 -8.62 -9.95 4.39
CA ALA A 202 -8.66 -11.34 4.82
C ALA A 202 -7.33 -12.06 4.58
N SER A 203 -6.72 -11.85 3.41
CA SER A 203 -5.43 -12.45 3.07
C SER A 203 -4.74 -11.69 1.94
N ILE A 204 -3.42 -11.83 1.88
CA ILE A 204 -2.59 -11.37 0.77
C ILE A 204 -1.82 -12.58 0.23
N ASN A 205 -1.97 -12.85 -1.06
CA ASN A 205 -1.28 -13.91 -1.75
C ASN A 205 -0.26 -13.30 -2.73
N VAL A 206 0.99 -13.70 -2.63
CA VAL A 206 2.08 -13.20 -3.50
C VAL A 206 2.55 -14.33 -4.41
N LEU A 207 2.28 -14.19 -5.71
CA LEU A 207 2.72 -15.10 -6.76
C LEU A 207 4.05 -14.61 -7.33
N LYS A 208 5.09 -15.44 -7.23
CA LYS A 208 6.47 -14.99 -7.47
C LYS A 208 7.12 -15.59 -8.72
N ASP A 209 6.47 -16.52 -9.40
CA ASP A 209 7.06 -17.27 -10.51
C ASP A 209 6.22 -17.23 -11.80
N GLY A 210 6.66 -17.97 -12.81
CA GLY A 210 6.03 -18.00 -14.11
C GLY A 210 4.56 -18.46 -14.13
N THR A 211 4.05 -19.10 -13.07
CA THR A 211 2.64 -19.48 -12.97
C THR A 211 1.73 -18.25 -12.85
N ALA A 212 2.27 -17.10 -12.46
CA ALA A 212 1.59 -15.81 -12.45
C ALA A 212 1.21 -15.33 -13.87
N SER A 213 1.76 -15.92 -14.95
CA SER A 213 1.48 -15.52 -16.34
C SER A 213 0.01 -15.63 -16.75
N ILE A 214 -0.82 -16.38 -16.01
CA ILE A 214 -2.27 -16.41 -16.24
C ILE A 214 -2.92 -15.02 -16.09
N PHE A 215 -2.33 -14.13 -15.26
CA PHE A 215 -2.79 -12.75 -15.07
C PHE A 215 -2.35 -11.79 -16.16
N GLY A 216 -1.55 -12.29 -17.13
CA GLY A 216 -1.18 -11.55 -18.33
C GLY A 216 0.11 -10.77 -18.22
N VAL A 217 0.26 -9.87 -19.18
CA VAL A 217 1.49 -9.12 -19.46
C VAL A 217 1.99 -8.24 -18.31
N ARG A 218 1.13 -7.84 -17.40
CA ARG A 218 1.52 -7.04 -16.23
C ARG A 218 2.08 -7.88 -15.08
N ALA A 219 2.01 -9.22 -15.20
CA ALA A 219 2.48 -10.16 -14.17
C ALA A 219 3.98 -10.49 -14.27
N ALA A 220 4.74 -9.91 -15.19
CA ALA A 220 6.18 -10.15 -15.35
C ALA A 220 7.00 -9.84 -14.09
N ASN A 221 6.52 -8.88 -13.28
CA ASN A 221 7.12 -8.48 -12.02
C ASN A 221 6.51 -9.20 -10.80
N GLY A 222 5.69 -10.26 -11.02
CA GLY A 222 4.93 -10.96 -9.98
C GLY A 222 3.55 -10.36 -9.78
N VAL A 223 2.74 -11.04 -8.95
CA VAL A 223 1.35 -10.64 -8.67
C VAL A 223 1.09 -10.65 -7.19
N ILE A 224 0.42 -9.62 -6.69
CA ILE A 224 -0.08 -9.52 -5.32
C ILE A 224 -1.62 -9.57 -5.39
N LEU A 225 -2.21 -10.62 -4.81
CA LEU A 225 -3.66 -10.79 -4.72
C LEU A 225 -4.09 -10.45 -3.30
N ILE A 226 -4.94 -9.46 -3.16
CA ILE A 226 -5.51 -9.01 -1.89
C ILE A 226 -6.98 -9.39 -1.88
N GLU A 227 -7.38 -10.19 -0.87
CA GLU A 227 -8.77 -10.56 -0.65
C GLU A 227 -9.31 -9.78 0.54
N THR A 228 -10.49 -9.15 0.38
CA THR A 228 -11.15 -8.48 1.50
C THR A 228 -12.00 -9.47 2.30
N LYS A 229 -12.32 -9.11 3.56
CA LYS A 229 -13.17 -9.91 4.44
C LYS A 229 -14.57 -10.11 3.81
N LYS A 230 -15.05 -11.35 3.83
CA LYS A 230 -16.35 -11.78 3.28
C LYS A 230 -17.25 -12.31 4.41
N GLY A 231 -18.56 -12.23 4.25
CA GLY A 231 -19.52 -12.87 5.14
C GLY A 231 -19.47 -14.40 5.02
N GLN A 232 -19.78 -15.10 6.11
CA GLN A 232 -19.84 -16.57 6.14
C GLN A 232 -21.29 -17.03 6.24
N LYS A 233 -21.67 -18.07 5.49
CA LYS A 233 -23.03 -18.65 5.54
C LYS A 233 -23.35 -19.19 6.93
N GLY A 234 -24.58 -18.97 7.39
CA GLY A 234 -25.10 -19.52 8.65
C GLY A 234 -24.59 -18.83 9.92
N GLY A 235 -23.77 -17.78 9.80
CA GLY A 235 -23.28 -17.00 10.92
C GLY A 235 -24.28 -15.93 11.38
N ALA A 236 -24.41 -15.74 12.70
CA ALA A 236 -25.07 -14.57 13.26
C ALA A 236 -24.28 -13.31 12.89
N PRO A 237 -24.95 -12.12 12.82
CA PRO A 237 -24.23 -10.87 12.59
C PRO A 237 -23.15 -10.64 13.65
N VAL A 238 -21.93 -10.37 13.19
CA VAL A 238 -20.78 -10.03 14.04
C VAL A 238 -20.39 -8.58 13.75
N PHE A 239 -20.35 -7.76 14.80
CA PHE A 239 -19.86 -6.39 14.75
C PHE A 239 -18.45 -6.35 15.34
N GLU A 240 -17.53 -5.73 14.61
CA GLU A 240 -16.13 -5.56 15.04
C GLU A 240 -15.80 -4.08 15.01
N TYR A 241 -15.34 -3.54 16.13
CA TYR A 241 -14.74 -2.21 16.22
C TYR A 241 -13.28 -2.34 16.62
N ALA A 242 -12.39 -1.79 15.79
CA ALA A 242 -10.97 -1.74 16.06
C ALA A 242 -10.49 -0.28 16.03
N SER A 243 -9.69 0.13 17.01
CA SER A 243 -9.09 1.45 17.05
C SER A 243 -7.69 1.42 17.67
N TYR A 244 -6.84 2.34 17.24
CA TYR A 244 -5.59 2.62 17.91
C TYR A 244 -5.24 4.11 17.85
N LEU A 245 -4.48 4.55 18.83
CA LEU A 245 -3.81 5.84 18.87
C LEU A 245 -2.31 5.58 18.99
N GLY A 246 -1.51 6.34 18.25
CA GLY A 246 -0.07 6.21 18.27
C GLY A 246 0.63 7.55 18.24
N VAL A 247 1.86 7.57 18.75
CA VAL A 247 2.79 8.69 18.65
C VAL A 247 3.98 8.23 17.83
N GLN A 248 4.32 8.99 16.81
CA GLN A 248 5.46 8.75 15.94
C GLN A 248 6.57 9.77 16.21
N GLN A 249 7.80 9.32 16.16
CA GLN A 249 8.98 10.15 16.30
C GLN A 249 10.05 9.69 15.32
N THR A 250 11.03 10.56 15.00
CA THR A 250 12.18 10.15 14.20
C THR A 250 12.97 9.07 14.95
N ALA A 251 13.32 7.99 14.22
CA ALA A 251 14.09 6.89 14.79
C ALA A 251 15.56 7.25 15.02
N LYS A 252 16.10 8.23 14.28
CA LYS A 252 17.50 8.63 14.31
C LYS A 252 17.66 10.09 13.93
N ARG A 253 18.56 10.77 14.61
CA ARG A 253 19.10 12.08 14.24
C ARG A 253 20.58 11.92 13.86
N LEU A 254 21.05 12.78 12.98
CA LEU A 254 22.46 12.80 12.60
C LEU A 254 23.25 13.56 13.64
N GLY A 255 24.44 13.09 13.98
CA GLY A 255 25.39 13.85 14.79
C GLY A 255 26.02 14.95 13.92
N LEU A 256 25.53 16.17 14.03
CA LEU A 256 26.04 17.34 13.32
C LEU A 256 26.93 18.17 14.26
N LEU A 257 27.73 19.05 13.66
CA LEU A 257 28.58 19.99 14.40
C LEU A 257 27.73 21.05 15.11
N ASN A 258 28.11 21.42 16.31
CA ASN A 258 27.57 22.60 16.98
C ASN A 258 28.14 23.90 16.38
N ALA A 259 27.64 25.10 16.80
CA ALA A 259 28.04 26.36 16.20
C ALA A 259 29.53 26.65 16.34
N GLN A 260 30.14 26.34 17.49
CA GLN A 260 31.56 26.52 17.71
C GLN A 260 32.42 25.62 16.81
N GLU A 261 32.07 24.32 16.76
CA GLU A 261 32.78 23.33 15.92
C GLU A 261 32.66 23.68 14.43
N TYR A 262 31.44 24.09 14.01
CA TYR A 262 31.18 24.52 12.63
C TYR A 262 32.01 25.75 12.26
N ALA A 263 32.01 26.79 13.10
CA ALA A 263 32.76 28.02 12.86
C ALA A 263 34.27 27.77 12.75
N VAL A 264 34.83 26.93 13.64
CA VAL A 264 36.26 26.55 13.57
C VAL A 264 36.56 25.80 12.27
N LEU A 265 35.71 24.79 11.93
CA LEU A 265 35.92 24.01 10.71
C LEU A 265 35.84 24.89 9.44
N LYS A 266 34.83 25.77 9.38
CA LYS A 266 34.65 26.67 8.23
C LYS A 266 35.79 27.68 8.10
N ASN A 267 36.23 28.30 9.19
CA ASN A 267 37.37 29.19 9.18
C ASN A 267 38.63 28.50 8.64
N ASN A 268 38.87 27.26 9.09
CA ASN A 268 40.02 26.48 8.60
C ASN A 268 39.87 26.14 7.10
N ALA A 269 38.67 25.82 6.62
CA ALA A 269 38.41 25.51 5.22
C ALA A 269 38.65 26.76 4.31
N PHE A 270 38.17 27.93 4.72
CA PHE A 270 38.35 29.18 4.00
C PHE A 270 39.82 29.57 3.99
N LEU A 271 40.50 29.51 5.14
CA LEU A 271 41.93 29.80 5.22
C LEU A 271 42.76 28.89 4.31
N ASN A 272 42.48 27.58 4.32
CA ASN A 272 43.14 26.63 3.43
C ASN A 272 42.84 26.87 1.94
N GLY A 273 41.68 27.44 1.65
CA GLY A 273 41.28 27.88 0.30
C GLY A 273 41.84 29.25 -0.10
N GLY A 274 42.64 29.89 0.75
CA GLY A 274 43.21 31.23 0.50
C GLY A 274 42.17 32.37 0.56
N GLN A 275 41.09 32.15 1.33
CA GLN A 275 40.02 33.12 1.51
C GLN A 275 39.97 33.61 2.96
N ASP A 276 39.34 34.77 3.17
CA ASP A 276 39.13 35.32 4.50
C ASP A 276 38.20 34.44 5.34
N GLN A 277 38.49 34.37 6.63
CA GLN A 277 37.71 33.59 7.58
C GLN A 277 36.32 34.23 7.77
N PRO A 278 35.20 33.48 7.57
CA PRO A 278 33.85 34.03 7.68
C PRO A 278 33.43 34.35 9.11
N PHE A 279 34.06 33.76 10.13
CA PHE A 279 33.71 33.97 11.55
C PHE A 279 34.86 34.65 12.29
N ALA A 280 34.67 35.90 12.67
CA ALA A 280 35.62 36.63 13.51
C ALA A 280 35.72 36.07 14.93
N ASN A 281 34.61 35.51 15.46
CA ASN A 281 34.54 34.85 16.75
C ASN A 281 34.04 33.43 16.56
N THR A 282 34.77 32.46 17.06
CA THR A 282 34.37 31.02 17.01
C THR A 282 33.82 30.51 18.35
N ALA A 283 33.83 31.31 19.40
CA ALA A 283 33.27 30.91 20.71
C ALA A 283 31.76 31.14 20.75
N LEU A 284 31.04 30.43 19.86
CA LEU A 284 29.59 30.60 19.62
C LEU A 284 28.72 29.64 20.44
N GLY A 285 29.34 28.76 21.28
CA GLY A 285 28.60 27.76 22.04
C GLY A 285 27.94 26.68 21.17
N VAL A 286 26.79 26.20 21.63
CA VAL A 286 26.06 25.11 20.96
C VAL A 286 25.37 25.61 19.67
N GLY A 287 24.78 26.82 19.71
CA GLY A 287 24.01 27.37 18.59
C GLY A 287 22.67 26.67 18.37
N THR A 288 22.23 26.66 17.13
CA THR A 288 20.91 26.16 16.71
C THR A 288 20.98 24.69 16.33
N ASP A 289 20.17 23.84 16.98
CA ASP A 289 19.90 22.48 16.53
C ASP A 289 18.70 22.49 15.56
N TRP A 290 19.01 22.54 14.26
CA TRP A 290 18.00 22.55 13.22
C TRP A 290 17.18 21.26 13.16
N GLN A 291 17.74 20.11 13.56
CA GLN A 291 17.00 18.87 13.61
C GLN A 291 15.97 18.88 14.75
N ASP A 292 16.33 19.45 15.91
CA ASP A 292 15.37 19.59 17.01
C ASP A 292 14.23 20.54 16.67
N ALA A 293 14.52 21.60 15.94
CA ALA A 293 13.52 22.59 15.50
C ALA A 293 12.54 22.02 14.44
N VAL A 294 12.98 21.08 13.60
CA VAL A 294 12.20 20.53 12.49
C VAL A 294 11.45 19.27 12.86
N PHE A 295 12.08 18.37 13.64
CA PHE A 295 11.45 17.12 14.05
C PHE A 295 10.53 17.29 15.25
N GLN A 296 9.32 16.77 15.14
CA GLN A 296 8.34 16.78 16.21
C GLN A 296 7.76 15.38 16.47
N SER A 297 7.10 15.23 17.62
CA SER A 297 6.22 14.09 17.86
C SER A 297 4.93 14.28 17.09
N ALA A 298 4.53 13.27 16.33
CA ALA A 298 3.36 13.30 15.47
C ALA A 298 2.33 12.26 15.89
N MET A 299 1.05 12.62 15.80
CA MET A 299 -0.04 11.74 16.19
C MET A 299 -0.52 10.91 15.00
N THR A 300 -0.94 9.69 15.30
CA THR A 300 -1.67 8.85 14.34
C THR A 300 -2.86 8.22 15.02
N SER A 301 -3.99 8.15 14.34
CA SER A 301 -5.18 7.47 14.85
C SER A 301 -5.89 6.68 13.77
N SER A 302 -6.50 5.58 14.17
CA SER A 302 -7.29 4.70 13.30
C SER A 302 -8.55 4.24 14.02
N HIS A 303 -9.66 4.28 13.31
CA HIS A 303 -10.94 3.76 13.75
C HIS A 303 -11.57 2.95 12.63
N SER A 304 -12.01 1.73 12.90
CA SER A 304 -12.62 0.84 11.93
C SER A 304 -13.82 0.15 12.57
N LEU A 305 -14.95 0.20 11.88
CA LEU A 305 -16.17 -0.50 12.25
C LEU A 305 -16.61 -1.40 11.12
N SER A 306 -16.88 -2.66 11.40
CA SER A 306 -17.39 -3.59 10.40
C SER A 306 -18.51 -4.45 10.94
N ALA A 307 -19.37 -4.90 10.03
CA ALA A 307 -20.45 -5.86 10.29
C ALA A 307 -20.36 -6.98 9.25
N THR A 308 -20.29 -8.21 9.71
CA THR A 308 -20.30 -9.42 8.86
C THR A 308 -21.43 -10.32 9.27
N GLY A 309 -22.10 -10.94 8.30
CA GLY A 309 -23.21 -11.84 8.60
C GLY A 309 -23.76 -12.52 7.36
N SER A 310 -24.87 -13.21 7.55
CA SER A 310 -25.59 -13.85 6.46
C SER A 310 -27.09 -13.89 6.70
N SER A 311 -27.84 -13.93 5.61
CA SER A 311 -29.21 -14.41 5.54
C SER A 311 -29.25 -15.78 4.86
N ASN A 312 -30.42 -16.34 4.58
CA ASN A 312 -30.55 -17.64 3.91
C ASN A 312 -29.84 -17.69 2.52
N GLN A 313 -29.86 -16.59 1.78
CA GLN A 313 -29.36 -16.52 0.41
C GLN A 313 -28.18 -15.58 0.22
N THR A 314 -27.95 -14.64 1.14
CA THR A 314 -26.95 -13.60 1.01
C THR A 314 -25.98 -13.61 2.18
N THR A 315 -24.68 -13.60 1.89
CA THR A 315 -23.65 -13.26 2.86
C THR A 315 -23.19 -11.84 2.63
N TYR A 316 -22.89 -11.10 3.69
CA TYR A 316 -22.47 -9.71 3.60
C TYR A 316 -21.31 -9.40 4.53
N SER A 317 -20.50 -8.46 4.10
CA SER A 317 -19.47 -7.82 4.92
C SER A 317 -19.44 -6.34 4.56
N ILE A 318 -19.76 -5.49 5.53
CA ILE A 318 -19.85 -4.04 5.36
C ILE A 318 -18.90 -3.41 6.37
N GLY A 319 -18.11 -2.43 5.95
CA GLY A 319 -17.15 -1.75 6.82
C GLY A 319 -17.00 -0.30 6.48
N GLY A 320 -16.61 0.49 7.49
CA GLY A 320 -16.20 1.87 7.34
C GLY A 320 -15.01 2.15 8.26
N SER A 321 -14.08 3.02 7.82
CA SER A 321 -12.93 3.39 8.63
C SER A 321 -12.50 4.83 8.40
N TYR A 322 -11.86 5.38 9.40
CA TYR A 322 -11.16 6.65 9.38
C TYR A 322 -9.72 6.46 9.88
N PHE A 323 -8.78 7.05 9.17
CA PHE A 323 -7.36 7.05 9.52
C PHE A 323 -6.81 8.46 9.37
N THR A 324 -5.96 8.90 10.32
CA THR A 324 -5.18 10.12 10.19
C THR A 324 -3.76 9.92 10.71
N GLN A 325 -2.82 10.60 10.05
CA GLN A 325 -1.40 10.58 10.38
C GLN A 325 -0.82 11.97 10.17
N ASP A 326 -0.25 12.55 11.21
CA ASP A 326 0.51 13.80 11.13
C ASP A 326 1.97 13.52 10.79
N GLY A 327 2.65 14.50 10.19
CA GLY A 327 4.07 14.39 9.86
C GLY A 327 4.97 14.66 11.05
N ILE A 328 6.04 13.88 11.17
CA ILE A 328 7.14 14.17 12.10
C ILE A 328 7.97 15.38 11.67
N VAL A 329 7.73 15.87 10.46
CA VAL A 329 8.28 17.10 9.88
C VAL A 329 7.10 17.91 9.33
N GLY A 330 7.01 19.20 9.69
CA GLY A 330 6.08 20.16 9.10
C GLY A 330 4.70 20.29 9.75
N GLY A 331 4.40 19.53 10.79
CA GLY A 331 3.14 19.68 11.54
C GLY A 331 1.89 19.63 10.66
N ASP A 332 1.06 20.66 10.73
CA ASP A 332 -0.16 20.82 9.95
C ASP A 332 0.05 20.98 8.43
N LYS A 333 1.29 21.23 7.99
CA LYS A 333 1.70 21.28 6.58
C LYS A 333 2.03 19.90 5.98
N SER A 334 2.09 18.87 6.81
CA SER A 334 2.38 17.49 6.41
C SER A 334 1.45 16.55 7.15
N ASN A 335 0.35 16.19 6.53
CA ASN A 335 -0.59 15.24 7.09
C ASN A 335 -1.29 14.41 6.01
N PHE A 336 -1.88 13.30 6.45
CA PHE A 336 -2.68 12.41 5.63
C PHE A 336 -3.93 11.99 6.39
N SER A 337 -5.07 12.07 5.74
CA SER A 337 -6.32 11.50 6.26
C SER A 337 -6.99 10.63 5.21
N ARG A 338 -7.68 9.58 5.65
CA ARG A 338 -8.36 8.63 4.78
C ARG A 338 -9.66 8.15 5.40
N TYR A 339 -10.71 8.19 4.59
CA TYR A 339 -12.02 7.59 4.87
C TYR A 339 -12.25 6.43 3.92
N ASN A 340 -12.62 5.27 4.43
CA ASN A 340 -12.96 4.11 3.62
C ASN A 340 -14.39 3.66 3.89
N GLY A 341 -15.05 3.18 2.83
CA GLY A 341 -16.29 2.43 2.88
C GLY A 341 -16.16 1.14 2.07
N ARG A 342 -16.62 0.02 2.61
CA ARG A 342 -16.56 -1.28 1.95
C ARG A 342 -17.89 -2.01 2.05
N VAL A 343 -18.33 -2.57 0.93
CA VAL A 343 -19.47 -3.48 0.86
C VAL A 343 -19.07 -4.71 0.04
N ASN A 344 -19.25 -5.89 0.61
CA ASN A 344 -19.01 -7.15 -0.05
C ASN A 344 -20.25 -8.04 0.15
N LEU A 345 -20.92 -8.38 -0.93
CA LEU A 345 -22.16 -9.17 -0.96
C LEU A 345 -21.95 -10.40 -1.83
N SER A 346 -22.45 -11.54 -1.36
CA SER A 346 -22.55 -12.76 -2.18
C SER A 346 -23.95 -13.32 -2.04
N THR A 347 -24.73 -13.31 -3.12
CA THR A 347 -26.13 -13.69 -3.14
C THR A 347 -26.36 -14.88 -4.06
N ASP A 348 -26.90 -15.97 -3.54
CA ASP A 348 -27.39 -17.10 -4.31
C ASP A 348 -28.77 -16.73 -4.90
N MET A 349 -28.80 -16.20 -6.13
CA MET A 349 -30.04 -15.82 -6.83
C MET A 349 -30.92 -17.04 -7.11
N THR A 350 -30.28 -18.15 -7.44
CA THR A 350 -30.89 -19.48 -7.58
C THR A 350 -29.92 -20.54 -7.06
N SER A 351 -30.29 -21.80 -7.05
CA SER A 351 -29.39 -22.92 -6.70
C SER A 351 -28.18 -23.05 -7.65
N ARG A 352 -28.21 -22.40 -8.82
CA ARG A 352 -27.15 -22.46 -9.83
C ARG A 352 -26.56 -21.11 -10.23
N LEU A 353 -27.15 -20.00 -9.79
CA LEU A 353 -26.75 -18.67 -10.18
C LEU A 353 -26.39 -17.86 -8.93
N ARG A 354 -25.15 -17.39 -8.85
CA ARG A 354 -24.62 -16.55 -7.77
C ARG A 354 -24.13 -15.23 -8.30
N LEU A 355 -24.51 -14.16 -7.61
CA LEU A 355 -23.98 -12.81 -7.81
C LEU A 355 -23.03 -12.45 -6.66
N ASN A 356 -21.81 -12.08 -7.00
CA ASN A 356 -20.83 -11.51 -6.06
C ASN A 356 -20.57 -10.05 -6.40
N SER A 357 -20.87 -9.16 -5.46
CA SER A 357 -20.69 -7.72 -5.62
C SER A 357 -19.69 -7.20 -4.60
N VAL A 358 -18.69 -6.47 -5.04
CA VAL A 358 -17.72 -5.77 -4.19
C VAL A 358 -17.73 -4.30 -4.54
N PHE A 359 -17.82 -3.46 -3.55
CA PHE A 359 -17.70 -2.02 -3.68
C PHE A 359 -16.77 -1.47 -2.60
N LEU A 360 -15.77 -0.72 -3.03
CA LEU A 360 -14.82 0.00 -2.17
C LEU A 360 -14.86 1.47 -2.53
N PHE A 361 -15.01 2.31 -1.53
CA PHE A 361 -14.88 3.76 -1.62
C PHE A 361 -13.74 4.22 -0.75
N THR A 362 -12.94 5.15 -1.25
CA THR A 362 -11.89 5.80 -0.49
C THR A 362 -11.89 7.29 -0.81
N HIS A 363 -11.85 8.10 0.24
CA HIS A 363 -11.53 9.52 0.17
C HIS A 363 -10.24 9.77 0.93
N GLU A 364 -9.27 10.40 0.27
CA GLU A 364 -7.97 10.76 0.85
C GLU A 364 -7.75 12.26 0.74
N GLU A 365 -7.18 12.85 1.78
CA GLU A 365 -6.58 14.17 1.76
C GLU A 365 -5.13 14.08 2.21
N ARG A 366 -4.25 14.72 1.47
CA ARG A 366 -2.82 14.73 1.75
C ARG A 366 -2.27 16.15 1.61
N LYS A 367 -1.56 16.60 2.65
CA LYS A 367 -0.70 17.79 2.59
C LYS A 367 0.76 17.34 2.62
N THR A 368 1.57 17.94 1.77
CA THR A 368 2.98 17.54 1.61
C THR A 368 3.92 18.72 1.62
N LEU A 369 5.15 18.44 2.04
CA LEU A 369 6.30 19.31 1.92
C LEU A 369 7.24 18.80 0.81
N PRO A 370 8.21 19.56 0.31
CA PRO A 370 9.29 19.02 -0.49
C PRO A 370 10.05 17.93 0.29
N GLU A 371 9.95 16.67 -0.17
CA GLU A 371 10.32 15.51 0.66
C GLU A 371 11.76 15.04 0.45
N ASN A 372 12.23 15.04 -0.81
CA ASN A 372 13.48 14.38 -1.18
C ASN A 372 14.32 15.27 -2.10
N GLY A 373 15.64 15.07 -2.06
CA GLY A 373 16.58 15.72 -2.94
C GLY A 373 17.02 17.11 -2.47
N ILE A 374 17.76 17.76 -3.35
CA ILE A 374 18.26 19.14 -3.14
C ILE A 374 17.07 20.08 -3.02
N GLY A 375 17.08 20.96 -2.02
CA GLY A 375 15.99 21.89 -1.76
C GLY A 375 14.84 21.34 -0.94
N SER A 376 14.86 20.06 -0.53
CA SER A 376 13.88 19.52 0.41
C SER A 376 14.08 20.09 1.84
N VAL A 377 13.01 20.01 2.65
CA VAL A 377 13.09 20.46 4.06
C VAL A 377 14.21 19.75 4.81
N LEU A 378 14.32 18.41 4.65
CA LEU A 378 15.37 17.63 5.31
C LEU A 378 16.76 17.96 4.78
N PHE A 379 16.92 18.20 3.47
CA PHE A 379 18.17 18.65 2.89
C PHE A 379 18.61 19.98 3.52
N ASN A 380 17.69 20.95 3.60
CA ASN A 380 17.97 22.24 4.24
C ASN A 380 18.28 22.07 5.74
N THR A 381 17.55 21.21 6.45
CA THR A 381 17.75 20.94 7.89
C THR A 381 19.15 20.40 8.19
N ILE A 382 19.64 19.45 7.36
CA ILE A 382 20.95 18.81 7.57
C ILE A 382 22.10 19.77 7.22
N ASN A 383 21.88 20.65 6.22
CA ASN A 383 22.89 21.55 5.70
C ASN A 383 22.81 22.97 6.28
N ALA A 384 21.76 23.31 7.01
CA ALA A 384 21.65 24.58 7.72
C ALA A 384 22.73 24.64 8.83
N TYR A 385 23.48 25.71 8.81
CA TYR A 385 24.57 25.85 9.75
C TYR A 385 24.08 26.40 11.10
N PRO A 386 24.64 25.87 12.20
CA PRO A 386 24.12 26.11 13.54
C PRO A 386 24.50 27.49 14.13
N THR A 387 25.22 28.35 13.38
CA THR A 387 25.63 29.68 13.81
C THR A 387 24.53 30.72 13.71
N GLU A 388 23.47 30.44 12.95
CA GLU A 388 22.33 31.33 12.77
C GLU A 388 21.16 30.94 13.66
N PRO A 389 20.40 31.88 14.21
CA PRO A 389 19.19 31.58 14.97
C PRO A 389 18.06 31.09 14.07
N LEU A 390 17.00 30.53 14.64
CA LEU A 390 15.78 30.14 13.90
C LEU A 390 15.09 31.39 13.36
N VAL A 391 15.01 32.41 14.20
CA VAL A 391 14.30 33.68 13.97
C VAL A 391 15.16 34.80 14.51
N GLU A 392 15.24 35.91 13.76
CA GLU A 392 15.93 37.13 14.16
C GLU A 392 15.18 37.85 15.29
N GLU A 393 15.83 38.83 15.94
CA GLU A 393 15.25 39.65 17.00
C GLU A 393 13.96 40.39 16.56
N ASP A 394 13.83 40.71 15.30
CA ASP A 394 12.66 41.38 14.72
C ASP A 394 11.52 40.43 14.32
N GLY A 395 11.64 39.15 14.59
CA GLY A 395 10.64 38.11 14.32
C GLY A 395 10.71 37.53 12.92
N ARG A 396 11.65 37.95 12.06
CA ARG A 396 11.85 37.32 10.73
C ARG A 396 12.63 36.04 10.85
N TYR A 397 12.38 35.11 9.95
CA TYR A 397 13.22 33.92 9.81
C TYR A 397 14.63 34.33 9.38
N SER A 398 15.65 33.76 10.00
CA SER A 398 17.04 34.10 9.70
C SER A 398 17.44 33.70 8.28
N TYR A 399 18.35 34.45 7.69
CA TYR A 399 18.90 34.16 6.38
C TYR A 399 20.20 33.37 6.48
N LEU A 400 20.24 32.21 5.84
CA LEU A 400 21.43 31.36 5.79
C LEU A 400 22.38 31.85 4.67
N ALA A 401 23.02 33.02 4.83
CA ALA A 401 23.74 33.72 3.77
C ALA A 401 25.00 33.01 3.25
N LEU A 402 25.61 32.11 4.06
CA LEU A 402 26.91 31.51 3.76
C LEU A 402 26.90 30.53 2.58
N VAL A 403 25.77 29.91 2.28
CA VAL A 403 25.58 28.90 1.21
C VAL A 403 24.33 29.24 0.41
N SER A 404 24.46 29.41 -0.90
CA SER A 404 23.36 29.82 -1.77
C SER A 404 22.20 28.84 -1.86
N ASP A 405 22.48 27.54 -1.79
CA ASP A 405 21.48 26.48 -1.99
C ASP A 405 20.72 26.12 -0.72
N ILE A 406 21.09 26.69 0.44
CA ILE A 406 20.48 26.35 1.73
C ILE A 406 19.63 27.52 2.22
N ILE A 407 18.38 27.21 2.57
CA ILE A 407 17.43 28.16 3.16
C ILE A 407 17.02 27.70 4.57
N ASN A 408 16.45 28.61 5.34
CA ASN A 408 15.91 28.32 6.64
C ASN A 408 14.77 27.28 6.51
N PRO A 409 14.92 26.05 7.03
CA PRO A 409 13.93 24.99 6.87
C PRO A 409 12.59 25.28 7.55
N ILE A 410 12.61 26.07 8.65
CA ILE A 410 11.38 26.49 9.34
C ILE A 410 10.61 27.49 8.47
N ALA A 411 11.30 28.45 7.85
CA ALA A 411 10.70 29.35 6.88
C ALA A 411 10.11 28.60 5.68
N GLN A 412 10.83 27.59 5.19
CA GLN A 412 10.35 26.74 4.09
C GLN A 412 9.07 26.00 4.47
N MET A 413 9.02 25.34 5.63
CA MET A 413 7.82 24.66 6.11
C MET A 413 6.63 25.61 6.23
N ALA A 414 6.84 26.78 6.85
CA ALA A 414 5.78 27.77 7.05
C ALA A 414 5.17 28.26 5.72
N ASN A 415 5.98 28.37 4.67
CA ASN A 415 5.60 28.91 3.36
C ASN A 415 5.31 27.85 2.29
N THR A 416 5.24 26.58 2.65
CA THR A 416 4.84 25.50 1.73
C THR A 416 3.35 25.22 1.84
N TYR A 417 2.69 25.15 0.69
CA TYR A 417 1.26 24.84 0.58
C TYR A 417 1.03 23.91 -0.61
N ASN A 418 0.80 22.65 -0.31
CA ASN A 418 0.52 21.63 -1.31
C ASN A 418 -0.52 20.66 -0.73
N GLN A 419 -1.68 20.60 -1.35
CA GLN A 419 -2.80 19.75 -0.94
C GLN A 419 -3.32 18.95 -2.12
N THR A 420 -3.53 17.66 -1.92
CA THR A 420 -4.13 16.75 -2.90
C THR A 420 -5.25 15.98 -2.24
N GLY A 421 -6.40 15.95 -2.91
CA GLY A 421 -7.56 15.11 -2.55
C GLY A 421 -7.76 14.02 -3.59
N VAL A 422 -8.10 12.81 -3.16
CA VAL A 422 -8.41 11.68 -4.04
C VAL A 422 -9.74 11.08 -3.63
N ASN A 423 -10.67 10.94 -4.58
CA ASN A 423 -11.87 10.13 -4.43
C ASN A 423 -11.74 8.91 -5.33
N LYS A 424 -11.75 7.71 -4.75
CA LYS A 424 -11.57 6.46 -5.49
C LYS A 424 -12.76 5.52 -5.28
N PHE A 425 -13.27 4.98 -6.39
CA PHE A 425 -14.39 4.05 -6.44
C PHE A 425 -13.92 2.79 -7.16
N VAL A 426 -13.93 1.67 -6.46
CA VAL A 426 -13.50 0.38 -7.02
C VAL A 426 -14.63 -0.62 -6.82
N GLY A 427 -14.92 -1.38 -7.84
CA GLY A 427 -15.96 -2.38 -7.72
C GLY A 427 -15.82 -3.55 -8.68
N LYS A 428 -16.53 -4.61 -8.30
CA LYS A 428 -16.65 -5.85 -9.06
C LYS A 428 -18.08 -6.35 -9.01
N GLU A 429 -18.63 -6.69 -10.16
CA GLU A 429 -19.85 -7.47 -10.30
C GLU A 429 -19.51 -8.79 -11.00
N GLU A 430 -19.72 -9.89 -10.31
CA GLU A 430 -19.39 -11.22 -10.81
C GLU A 430 -20.63 -12.12 -10.77
N LEU A 431 -21.04 -12.59 -11.94
CA LEU A 431 -22.14 -13.54 -12.11
C LEU A 431 -21.56 -14.92 -12.42
N ALA A 432 -21.72 -15.87 -11.51
CA ALA A 432 -21.30 -17.24 -11.66
C ALA A 432 -22.49 -18.16 -11.85
N TRP A 433 -22.54 -18.85 -13.01
CA TRP A 433 -23.57 -19.83 -13.32
C TRP A 433 -22.99 -21.23 -13.32
N THR A 434 -23.44 -22.06 -12.38
CA THR A 434 -23.15 -23.50 -12.31
C THR A 434 -23.99 -24.23 -13.34
N VAL A 435 -23.41 -24.46 -14.53
CA VAL A 435 -24.06 -25.12 -15.67
C VAL A 435 -24.41 -26.57 -15.31
N ASN A 436 -23.43 -27.27 -14.69
CA ASN A 436 -23.58 -28.59 -14.10
C ASN A 436 -22.56 -28.76 -12.96
N GLU A 437 -22.51 -29.94 -12.34
CA GLU A 437 -21.66 -30.22 -11.17
C GLU A 437 -20.14 -29.98 -11.41
N SER A 438 -19.71 -30.04 -12.66
CA SER A 438 -18.29 -29.91 -13.04
C SER A 438 -17.98 -28.63 -13.81
N LEU A 439 -18.98 -27.85 -14.24
CA LEU A 439 -18.77 -26.72 -15.15
C LEU A 439 -19.46 -25.47 -14.60
N THR A 440 -18.68 -24.41 -14.40
CA THR A 440 -19.16 -23.08 -14.01
C THR A 440 -18.75 -22.06 -15.06
N TRP A 441 -19.71 -21.25 -15.50
CA TRP A 441 -19.45 -20.09 -16.36
C TRP A 441 -19.52 -18.81 -15.53
N THR A 442 -18.45 -18.03 -15.57
CA THR A 442 -18.33 -16.78 -14.80
C THR A 442 -18.16 -15.60 -15.75
N ASN A 443 -18.97 -14.57 -15.53
CA ASN A 443 -18.82 -13.26 -16.15
C ASN A 443 -18.55 -12.24 -15.08
N ARG A 444 -17.48 -11.46 -15.25
CA ARG A 444 -17.00 -10.49 -14.28
C ARG A 444 -16.83 -9.13 -14.94
N PHE A 445 -17.39 -8.12 -14.31
CA PHE A 445 -17.20 -6.73 -14.66
C PHE A 445 -16.51 -6.01 -13.51
N ASN A 446 -15.33 -5.46 -13.76
CA ASN A 446 -14.54 -4.73 -12.79
C ASN A 446 -14.41 -3.27 -13.23
N TYR A 447 -14.46 -2.35 -12.26
CA TYR A 447 -14.21 -0.93 -12.49
C TYR A 447 -13.34 -0.35 -11.36
N ASN A 448 -12.45 0.56 -11.74
CA ASN A 448 -11.63 1.34 -10.83
C ASN A 448 -11.61 2.78 -11.36
N TYR A 449 -12.17 3.70 -10.59
CA TYR A 449 -12.31 5.10 -10.98
C TYR A 449 -11.75 5.99 -9.89
N ALA A 450 -10.87 6.92 -10.28
CA ALA A 450 -10.27 7.89 -9.37
C ALA A 450 -10.43 9.31 -9.90
N LEU A 451 -10.84 10.21 -9.03
CA LEU A 451 -10.83 11.65 -9.21
C LEU A 451 -9.78 12.24 -8.28
N VAL A 452 -8.82 12.95 -8.85
CA VAL A 452 -7.72 13.60 -8.14
C VAL A 452 -7.84 15.10 -8.31
N ASP A 453 -7.93 15.83 -7.21
CA ASP A 453 -7.93 17.29 -7.17
C ASP A 453 -6.67 17.75 -6.43
N GLY A 454 -5.89 18.65 -7.03
CA GLY A 454 -4.67 19.17 -6.44
C GLY A 454 -4.60 20.69 -6.48
N ARG A 455 -4.02 21.26 -5.41
CA ARG A 455 -3.73 22.70 -5.32
C ARG A 455 -2.36 22.92 -4.69
N VAL A 456 -1.50 23.64 -5.40
CA VAL A 456 -0.18 24.07 -4.95
C VAL A 456 -0.14 25.59 -5.00
N PHE A 457 0.21 26.22 -3.91
CA PHE A 457 0.42 27.66 -3.84
C PHE A 457 1.87 27.95 -3.48
N SER A 458 2.51 28.81 -4.26
CA SER A 458 3.85 29.32 -4.05
C SER A 458 3.77 30.80 -3.68
N PRO A 459 3.86 31.14 -2.40
CA PRO A 459 3.88 32.54 -1.97
C PRO A 459 5.15 33.23 -2.45
N LEU A 460 5.12 34.56 -2.56
CA LEU A 460 6.32 35.36 -2.79
C LEU A 460 7.11 35.44 -1.47
N VAL A 461 8.23 34.73 -1.39
CA VAL A 461 9.05 34.62 -0.19
C VAL A 461 10.51 34.88 -0.52
N TRP A 462 11.14 35.73 0.28
CA TRP A 462 12.56 36.03 0.24
C TRP A 462 13.29 35.24 1.32
N TYR A 463 14.15 34.33 0.92
CA TYR A 463 14.99 33.51 1.83
C TYR A 463 16.41 34.09 1.98
N GLY A 464 16.68 35.27 1.42
CA GLY A 464 17.97 35.92 1.46
C GLY A 464 18.56 36.18 0.06
N PRO A 465 19.58 37.04 -0.04
CA PRO A 465 20.21 37.37 -1.31
C PRO A 465 20.88 36.15 -1.93
N GLY A 466 20.82 36.05 -3.28
CA GLY A 466 21.44 34.96 -4.04
C GLY A 466 20.90 33.57 -3.80
N LYS A 467 19.68 33.41 -3.24
CA LYS A 467 19.08 32.12 -2.93
C LYS A 467 18.42 31.49 -4.14
N ALA A 468 18.95 30.35 -4.57
CA ALA A 468 18.36 29.52 -5.64
C ALA A 468 16.97 28.96 -5.31
N GLN A 469 16.62 28.88 -4.03
CA GLN A 469 15.35 28.33 -3.53
C GLN A 469 14.30 29.41 -3.22
N ASN A 470 14.52 30.67 -3.57
CA ASN A 470 13.45 31.65 -3.47
C ASN A 470 12.24 31.21 -4.29
N THR A 471 11.06 31.27 -3.68
CA THR A 471 9.83 30.76 -4.27
C THR A 471 9.05 31.79 -5.05
N ALA A 472 7.88 31.41 -5.43
CA ALA A 472 6.89 32.07 -6.22
C ALA A 472 7.21 32.04 -7.70
N VAL A 473 8.11 32.57 -8.26
CA VAL A 473 8.25 32.57 -9.72
C VAL A 473 9.71 32.53 -10.09
N ASN A 474 10.52 33.02 -9.22
CA ASN A 474 11.93 33.16 -9.50
C ASN A 474 12.79 33.08 -8.25
N ALA A 475 13.97 32.51 -8.42
CA ALA A 475 15.02 32.54 -7.41
C ALA A 475 15.58 33.94 -7.16
N ASP A 476 15.50 34.81 -8.15
CA ASP A 476 16.06 36.14 -8.10
C ASP A 476 14.98 37.18 -7.85
N LEU A 477 14.86 37.61 -6.61
CA LEU A 477 13.94 38.67 -6.21
C LEU A 477 14.57 40.08 -6.37
N ASP A 478 15.85 40.13 -6.69
CA ASP A 478 16.47 41.42 -7.06
C ASP A 478 16.00 41.85 -8.47
N ALA A 479 15.48 40.89 -9.26
CA ALA A 479 14.85 41.15 -10.54
C ALA A 479 13.37 40.67 -10.54
N PRO A 480 12.48 41.34 -9.80
CA PRO A 480 11.07 40.91 -9.68
C PRO A 480 10.27 41.03 -10.98
N MET A 481 10.89 41.61 -12.02
CA MET A 481 10.29 41.86 -13.32
C MET A 481 10.83 40.88 -14.36
N VAL A 482 9.94 40.25 -15.13
CA VAL A 482 10.31 39.52 -16.35
C VAL A 482 10.25 40.49 -17.54
N THR A 483 11.37 40.68 -18.21
CA THR A 483 11.38 41.39 -19.48
C THR A 483 11.10 40.41 -20.61
N LEU A 484 9.98 40.59 -21.28
CA LEU A 484 9.64 39.83 -22.47
C LEU A 484 10.36 40.35 -23.71
N ALA A 485 10.44 39.52 -24.77
CA ALA A 485 11.14 39.81 -26.02
C ALA A 485 10.73 41.13 -26.70
N GLU A 486 9.58 41.69 -26.39
CA GLU A 486 9.05 42.93 -26.93
C GLU A 486 9.22 44.14 -26.00
N GLY A 487 10.07 44.05 -24.96
CA GLY A 487 10.29 45.11 -23.99
C GLY A 487 9.21 45.28 -22.91
N PHE A 488 8.25 44.40 -22.86
CA PHE A 488 7.29 44.35 -21.77
C PHE A 488 7.92 43.76 -20.53
N SER A 489 7.73 44.41 -19.40
CA SER A 489 8.14 43.88 -18.10
C SER A 489 6.91 43.45 -17.31
N LEU A 490 6.95 42.22 -16.77
CA LEU A 490 5.88 41.67 -15.94
C LEU A 490 6.37 41.51 -14.50
N GLU A 491 5.62 42.07 -13.58
CA GLU A 491 5.85 41.85 -12.16
C GLU A 491 5.55 40.41 -11.81
N ARG A 492 6.46 39.76 -11.08
CA ARG A 492 6.30 38.41 -10.57
C ARG A 492 5.76 38.45 -9.18
N GLY A 493 4.69 37.72 -8.95
CA GLY A 493 4.01 37.61 -7.67
C GLY A 493 3.77 36.15 -7.26
N PRO A 494 2.99 35.94 -6.19
CA PRO A 494 2.60 34.62 -5.78
C PRO A 494 1.92 33.85 -6.91
N SER A 495 2.09 32.53 -6.93
CA SER A 495 1.49 31.68 -7.96
C SER A 495 0.70 30.54 -7.37
N VAL A 496 -0.32 30.11 -8.11
CA VAL A 496 -1.13 28.93 -7.78
C VAL A 496 -1.19 28.00 -8.98
N TYR A 497 -1.11 26.71 -8.72
CA TYR A 497 -1.40 25.64 -9.65
C TYR A 497 -2.56 24.82 -9.12
N GLN A 498 -3.59 24.64 -9.93
CA GLN A 498 -4.71 23.75 -9.63
C GLN A 498 -4.87 22.75 -10.76
N HIS A 499 -5.16 21.50 -10.40
CA HIS A 499 -5.45 20.47 -11.40
C HIS A 499 -6.58 19.56 -10.94
N ARG A 500 -7.26 19.00 -11.93
CA ARG A 500 -8.26 17.95 -11.74
C ARG A 500 -8.03 16.86 -12.76
N ASP A 501 -7.71 15.68 -12.25
CA ASP A 501 -7.42 14.52 -13.06
C ASP A 501 -8.44 13.42 -12.80
N THR A 502 -8.75 12.67 -13.84
CA THR A 502 -9.69 11.55 -13.78
C THR A 502 -9.02 10.33 -14.40
N TYR A 503 -9.03 9.23 -13.69
CA TYR A 503 -8.52 7.94 -14.15
C TYR A 503 -9.63 6.90 -14.06
N GLY A 504 -9.73 6.04 -15.09
CA GLY A 504 -10.74 5.00 -15.13
C GLY A 504 -10.23 3.73 -15.79
N ASP A 505 -10.33 2.61 -15.05
CA ASP A 505 -10.04 1.26 -15.56
C ASP A 505 -11.35 0.47 -15.62
N LEU A 506 -11.61 -0.20 -16.73
CA LEU A 506 -12.72 -1.14 -16.89
C LEU A 506 -12.15 -2.48 -17.37
N THR A 507 -12.62 -3.57 -16.76
CA THR A 507 -12.27 -4.93 -17.18
C THR A 507 -13.55 -5.76 -17.30
N PHE A 508 -13.75 -6.39 -18.44
CA PHE A 508 -14.75 -7.43 -18.60
C PHE A 508 -14.07 -8.76 -18.87
N GLU A 509 -14.44 -9.77 -18.09
CA GLU A 509 -13.91 -11.13 -18.21
C GLU A 509 -15.05 -12.12 -18.33
N SER A 510 -14.91 -13.08 -19.24
CA SER A 510 -15.82 -14.21 -19.38
C SER A 510 -15.01 -15.50 -19.48
N TYR A 511 -15.25 -16.42 -18.54
CA TYR A 511 -14.47 -17.66 -18.49
C TYR A 511 -15.29 -18.85 -17.98
N LEU A 512 -14.87 -20.03 -18.40
CA LEU A 512 -15.40 -21.32 -18.01
C LEU A 512 -14.39 -22.00 -17.07
N ASN A 513 -14.87 -22.50 -15.96
CA ASN A 513 -14.13 -23.37 -15.05
C ASN A 513 -14.72 -24.77 -15.08
N TYR A 514 -13.87 -25.76 -15.38
CA TYR A 514 -14.18 -27.17 -15.29
C TYR A 514 -13.41 -27.76 -14.12
N ASP A 515 -14.08 -28.51 -13.24
CA ASP A 515 -13.49 -29.16 -12.07
C ASP A 515 -14.15 -30.53 -11.88
N ARG A 516 -13.36 -31.60 -12.03
CA ARG A 516 -13.90 -32.97 -11.90
C ARG A 516 -12.85 -33.96 -11.47
N THR A 517 -13.25 -34.87 -10.58
CA THR A 517 -12.49 -36.06 -10.20
C THR A 517 -13.03 -37.27 -10.96
N PHE A 518 -12.15 -37.99 -11.65
CA PHE A 518 -12.45 -39.23 -12.36
C PHE A 518 -11.93 -40.41 -11.54
N GLY A 519 -12.81 -41.28 -11.14
CA GLY A 519 -12.50 -42.29 -10.11
C GLY A 519 -12.12 -41.62 -8.80
N GLU A 520 -11.20 -42.20 -8.06
CA GLU A 520 -10.71 -41.64 -6.79
C GLU A 520 -9.36 -40.90 -6.96
N ASP A 521 -8.68 -41.13 -8.08
CA ASP A 521 -7.26 -40.84 -8.25
C ASP A 521 -6.96 -39.67 -9.18
N HIS A 522 -7.85 -39.33 -10.10
CA HIS A 522 -7.56 -38.42 -11.21
C HIS A 522 -8.40 -37.12 -11.07
N HIS A 523 -7.79 -36.04 -10.66
CA HIS A 523 -8.43 -34.74 -10.55
C HIS A 523 -7.99 -33.81 -11.67
N VAL A 524 -8.94 -33.27 -12.42
CA VAL A 524 -8.72 -32.36 -13.54
C VAL A 524 -9.42 -31.05 -13.29
N LYS A 525 -8.66 -29.95 -13.33
CA LYS A 525 -9.19 -28.59 -13.36
C LYS A 525 -8.79 -27.93 -14.69
N ALA A 526 -9.69 -27.21 -15.31
CA ALA A 526 -9.38 -26.42 -16.49
C ALA A 526 -10.12 -25.08 -16.45
N THR A 527 -9.46 -24.04 -16.88
CA THR A 527 -10.02 -22.69 -17.03
C THR A 527 -9.73 -22.21 -18.45
N ALA A 528 -10.73 -21.67 -19.14
CA ALA A 528 -10.55 -21.01 -20.45
C ALA A 528 -11.42 -19.77 -20.50
N GLY A 529 -10.88 -18.65 -21.00
CA GLY A 529 -11.61 -17.41 -21.02
C GLY A 529 -10.96 -16.31 -21.84
N THR A 530 -11.67 -15.19 -21.87
CA THR A 530 -11.27 -13.95 -22.52
C THR A 530 -11.39 -12.78 -21.54
N SER A 531 -10.58 -11.75 -21.75
CA SER A 531 -10.61 -10.52 -20.98
C SER A 531 -10.41 -9.31 -21.89
N VAL A 532 -11.20 -8.28 -21.67
CA VAL A 532 -11.03 -6.95 -22.29
C VAL A 532 -10.76 -5.97 -21.17
N PHE A 533 -9.64 -5.30 -21.24
CA PHE A 533 -9.26 -4.25 -20.32
C PHE A 533 -9.12 -2.93 -21.06
N THR A 534 -9.67 -1.86 -20.49
CA THR A 534 -9.49 -0.49 -20.96
C THR A 534 -9.06 0.39 -19.81
N ARG A 535 -8.10 1.26 -20.06
CA ARG A 535 -7.66 2.31 -19.16
C ARG A 535 -7.73 3.63 -19.88
N GLN A 536 -8.29 4.64 -19.21
CA GLN A 536 -8.28 6.02 -19.70
C GLN A 536 -7.88 6.96 -18.58
N GLY A 537 -7.19 8.04 -18.97
CA GLY A 537 -6.88 9.14 -18.08
C GLY A 537 -7.06 10.46 -18.82
N LYS A 538 -7.58 11.44 -18.11
CA LYS A 538 -7.69 12.82 -18.59
C LYS A 538 -7.48 13.77 -17.43
N GLY A 539 -6.81 14.89 -17.70
CA GLY A 539 -6.56 15.89 -16.71
C GLY A 539 -6.59 17.29 -17.31
N LEU A 540 -6.92 18.24 -16.47
CA LEU A 540 -6.88 19.66 -16.74
C LEU A 540 -6.18 20.33 -15.57
N GLY A 541 -5.11 21.07 -15.85
CA GLY A 541 -4.40 21.89 -14.89
C GLY A 541 -4.27 23.33 -15.38
N ALA A 542 -4.25 24.26 -14.45
CA ALA A 542 -3.98 25.65 -14.76
C ALA A 542 -3.08 26.27 -13.70
N TRP A 543 -2.20 27.16 -14.12
CA TRP A 543 -1.41 27.98 -13.23
C TRP A 543 -1.72 29.46 -13.46
N ALA A 544 -1.69 30.20 -12.37
CA ALA A 544 -1.94 31.61 -12.37
C ALA A 544 -0.98 32.33 -11.44
N PHE A 545 -0.59 33.55 -11.80
CA PHE A 545 0.38 34.36 -11.10
C PHE A 545 -0.24 35.66 -10.59
N ASN A 546 0.50 36.37 -9.72
CA ASN A 546 0.06 37.60 -9.08
C ASN A 546 -1.26 37.41 -8.31
N ILE A 547 -1.29 36.39 -7.47
CA ILE A 547 -2.41 36.11 -6.57
C ILE A 547 -2.39 37.19 -5.45
N PRO A 548 -3.52 37.87 -5.17
CA PRO A 548 -3.55 38.92 -4.16
C PRO A 548 -3.27 38.38 -2.76
N ASN A 549 -2.77 39.24 -1.89
CA ASN A 549 -2.56 39.03 -0.46
C ASN A 549 -1.50 37.96 -0.07
N ASN A 550 -0.75 37.38 -1.00
CA ASN A 550 0.26 36.36 -0.72
C ASN A 550 -0.22 35.28 0.29
N SER A 551 -1.50 34.88 0.19
CA SER A 551 -2.18 34.02 1.16
C SER A 551 -2.78 32.78 0.50
N TRP A 552 -2.65 31.64 1.18
CA TRP A 552 -3.30 30.38 0.81
C TRP A 552 -4.84 30.48 0.71
N ASP A 553 -5.47 31.31 1.55
CA ASP A 553 -6.93 31.43 1.59
C ASP A 553 -7.50 32.04 0.31
N TYR A 554 -6.69 32.85 -0.38
CA TYR A 554 -7.03 33.50 -1.65
C TYR A 554 -6.35 32.83 -2.85
N ALA A 555 -5.66 31.71 -2.66
CA ALA A 555 -4.90 31.01 -3.69
C ALA A 555 -5.84 30.27 -4.66
N ASP A 556 -6.44 31.00 -5.57
CA ASP A 556 -7.31 30.51 -6.63
C ASP A 556 -6.87 31.02 -8.00
N ILE A 557 -6.95 30.19 -9.04
CA ILE A 557 -6.54 30.55 -10.41
C ILE A 557 -7.37 31.72 -10.96
N SER A 558 -8.62 31.87 -10.51
CA SER A 558 -9.48 32.98 -10.92
C SER A 558 -9.11 34.31 -10.28
N ALA A 559 -8.33 34.29 -9.20
CA ALA A 559 -7.92 35.49 -8.47
C ALA A 559 -6.68 36.19 -9.07
N SER A 560 -6.11 35.67 -10.16
CA SER A 560 -4.94 36.23 -10.81
C SER A 560 -5.13 37.69 -11.23
N GLN A 561 -4.18 38.54 -10.90
CA GLN A 561 -4.10 39.93 -11.32
C GLN A 561 -2.97 40.17 -12.36
N ALA A 562 -2.46 39.09 -12.97
CA ALA A 562 -1.42 39.21 -13.99
C ALA A 562 -1.94 39.98 -15.20
N ALA A 563 -1.25 41.04 -15.53
CA ALA A 563 -1.61 41.88 -16.67
C ALA A 563 -1.48 41.12 -18.00
N GLY A 564 -2.50 41.18 -18.83
CA GLY A 564 -2.54 40.55 -20.15
C GLY A 564 -2.52 39.04 -20.20
N GLY A 565 -2.57 38.35 -19.06
CA GLY A 565 -2.60 36.90 -19.00
C GLY A 565 -1.32 36.17 -19.43
N TYR A 566 -0.21 36.90 -19.70
CA TYR A 566 1.02 36.32 -20.25
C TYR A 566 1.72 35.28 -19.38
N LEU A 567 1.52 35.34 -18.07
CA LEU A 567 2.09 34.37 -17.13
C LEU A 567 1.15 33.19 -16.81
N ASN A 568 -0.15 33.38 -17.04
CA ASN A 568 -1.14 32.34 -16.78
C ASN A 568 -1.11 31.29 -17.89
N GLY A 569 -1.41 30.06 -17.55
CA GLY A 569 -1.44 28.99 -18.53
C GLY A 569 -2.30 27.82 -18.11
N ALA A 570 -2.52 26.92 -19.06
CA ALA A 570 -3.24 25.68 -18.81
C ALA A 570 -2.54 24.50 -19.46
N SER A 571 -2.69 23.35 -18.87
CA SER A 571 -2.24 22.08 -19.40
C SER A 571 -3.36 21.06 -19.38
N SER A 572 -3.33 20.15 -20.31
CA SER A 572 -4.25 19.01 -20.32
C SER A 572 -3.58 17.78 -20.88
N PHE A 573 -4.08 16.64 -20.46
CA PHE A 573 -3.68 15.37 -21.05
C PHE A 573 -4.92 14.49 -21.28
N PHE A 574 -4.79 13.59 -22.24
CA PHE A 574 -5.72 12.49 -22.46
C PHE A 574 -4.96 11.28 -22.97
N PHE A 575 -5.27 10.11 -22.43
CA PHE A 575 -4.78 8.85 -22.97
C PHE A 575 -5.83 7.75 -22.83
N GLU A 576 -5.75 6.77 -23.72
CA GLU A 576 -6.55 5.55 -23.69
C GLU A 576 -5.68 4.35 -24.05
N GLU A 577 -5.81 3.28 -23.27
CA GLU A 577 -5.11 2.02 -23.46
C GLU A 577 -6.12 0.88 -23.51
N ARG A 578 -5.87 -0.12 -24.36
CA ARG A 578 -6.72 -1.30 -24.50
C ARG A 578 -5.88 -2.56 -24.54
N LEU A 579 -6.34 -3.57 -23.82
CA LEU A 579 -5.74 -4.90 -23.81
C LEU A 579 -6.84 -5.94 -24.06
N LEU A 580 -6.66 -6.78 -25.08
CA LEU A 580 -7.53 -7.92 -25.36
C LEU A 580 -6.76 -9.20 -25.12
N SER A 581 -7.34 -10.12 -24.35
CA SER A 581 -6.67 -11.34 -23.90
C SER A 581 -7.53 -12.58 -24.15
N ALA A 582 -6.88 -13.67 -24.48
CA ALA A 582 -7.43 -15.02 -24.41
C ALA A 582 -6.48 -15.90 -23.60
N PHE A 583 -7.00 -16.69 -22.67
CA PHE A 583 -6.18 -17.48 -21.77
C PHE A 583 -6.80 -18.85 -21.50
N GLY A 584 -5.92 -19.80 -21.20
CA GLY A 584 -6.29 -21.13 -20.75
C GLY A 584 -5.30 -21.65 -19.73
N ARG A 585 -5.80 -22.41 -18.76
CA ARG A 585 -5.03 -23.16 -17.75
C ARG A 585 -5.61 -24.54 -17.64
N ALA A 586 -4.77 -25.57 -17.61
CA ALA A 586 -5.15 -26.93 -17.31
C ALA A 586 -4.28 -27.45 -16.16
N GLU A 587 -4.91 -28.10 -15.19
CA GLU A 587 -4.25 -28.67 -14.02
C GLU A 587 -4.70 -30.13 -13.89
N TYR A 588 -3.74 -31.00 -13.62
CA TYR A 588 -3.99 -32.42 -13.41
C TYR A 588 -3.28 -32.88 -12.15
N ALA A 589 -4.01 -33.58 -11.30
CA ALA A 589 -3.49 -34.18 -10.10
C ALA A 589 -3.77 -35.70 -10.10
N TYR A 590 -2.73 -36.50 -9.98
CA TYR A 590 -2.85 -37.94 -9.78
C TYR A 590 -2.61 -38.26 -8.30
N LYS A 591 -3.67 -38.77 -7.64
CA LYS A 591 -3.70 -39.09 -6.19
C LYS A 591 -3.31 -37.91 -5.29
N SER A 592 -3.54 -36.67 -5.75
CA SER A 592 -3.05 -35.44 -5.09
C SER A 592 -1.56 -35.46 -4.76
N ARG A 593 -0.79 -36.30 -5.46
CA ARG A 593 0.65 -36.57 -5.24
C ARG A 593 1.51 -36.05 -6.36
N TYR A 594 1.13 -36.33 -7.60
CA TYR A 594 1.80 -35.85 -8.80
C TYR A 594 0.93 -34.78 -9.45
N LEU A 595 1.43 -33.56 -9.49
CA LEU A 595 0.68 -32.38 -9.91
C LEU A 595 1.37 -31.77 -11.13
N VAL A 596 0.59 -31.45 -12.16
CA VAL A 596 1.08 -30.74 -13.35
C VAL A 596 0.09 -29.65 -13.70
N SER A 597 0.61 -28.46 -14.04
CA SER A 597 -0.20 -27.32 -14.52
C SER A 597 0.44 -26.71 -15.75
N GLY A 598 -0.37 -26.40 -16.75
CA GLY A 598 0.00 -25.68 -17.96
C GLY A 598 -0.87 -24.45 -18.15
N VAL A 599 -0.24 -23.32 -18.50
CA VAL A 599 -0.91 -22.04 -18.81
C VAL A 599 -0.50 -21.61 -20.20
N LEU A 600 -1.46 -21.14 -20.97
CA LEU A 600 -1.23 -20.45 -22.24
C LEU A 600 -2.08 -19.19 -22.28
N ARG A 601 -1.42 -18.05 -22.52
CA ARG A 601 -2.10 -16.77 -22.67
C ARG A 601 -1.64 -16.04 -23.92
N ARG A 602 -2.57 -15.40 -24.60
CA ARG A 602 -2.33 -14.51 -25.74
C ARG A 602 -2.91 -13.15 -25.43
N ASP A 603 -2.08 -12.12 -25.48
CA ASP A 603 -2.46 -10.74 -25.20
C ASP A 603 -2.18 -9.84 -26.41
N GLY A 604 -3.09 -8.92 -26.70
CA GLY A 604 -2.94 -7.87 -27.69
C GLY A 604 -3.11 -6.49 -27.08
N SER A 605 -2.03 -5.68 -27.08
CA SER A 605 -2.02 -4.34 -26.49
C SER A 605 -2.02 -3.25 -27.54
N SER A 606 -2.81 -2.18 -27.33
CA SER A 606 -2.85 -0.99 -28.17
C SER A 606 -1.56 -0.19 -28.18
N LYS A 607 -0.66 -0.43 -27.24
CA LYS A 607 0.64 0.27 -27.11
C LYS A 607 1.65 -0.13 -28.17
N PHE A 608 1.44 -1.28 -28.82
CA PHE A 608 2.31 -1.80 -29.89
C PHE A 608 1.73 -1.57 -31.27
N GLY A 609 2.63 -1.45 -32.26
CA GLY A 609 2.31 -1.35 -33.67
C GLY A 609 1.62 -2.62 -34.21
N PRO A 610 1.02 -2.57 -35.41
CA PRO A 610 0.27 -3.69 -35.98
C PRO A 610 1.09 -4.99 -36.05
N ASN A 611 2.39 -4.89 -36.35
CA ASN A 611 3.27 -6.06 -36.56
C ASN A 611 3.62 -6.81 -35.26
N ALA A 612 3.59 -6.14 -34.10
CA ALA A 612 4.01 -6.68 -32.82
C ALA A 612 2.94 -6.61 -31.73
N ARG A 613 1.68 -6.33 -32.12
CA ARG A 613 0.58 -6.10 -31.18
C ARG A 613 0.29 -7.30 -30.28
N TRP A 614 0.50 -8.52 -30.77
CA TRP A 614 0.15 -9.75 -30.08
C TRP A 614 1.38 -10.46 -29.50
N GLY A 615 1.30 -10.82 -28.21
CA GLY A 615 2.25 -11.67 -27.51
C GLY A 615 1.61 -13.00 -27.09
N ILE A 616 2.44 -14.05 -26.94
CA ILE A 616 2.03 -15.37 -26.44
C ILE A 616 2.93 -15.72 -25.25
N PHE A 617 2.31 -16.10 -24.14
CA PHE A 617 2.98 -16.28 -22.85
C PHE A 617 2.64 -17.66 -22.26
N PRO A 618 3.46 -18.68 -22.53
CA PRO A 618 3.29 -20.03 -21.98
C PRO A 618 3.92 -20.15 -20.60
N ALA A 619 3.34 -21.00 -19.74
CA ALA A 619 3.98 -21.48 -18.53
C ALA A 619 3.63 -22.94 -18.26
N ILE A 620 4.56 -23.65 -17.63
CA ILE A 620 4.36 -25.02 -17.15
C ILE A 620 4.93 -25.15 -15.74
N SER A 621 4.26 -25.93 -14.92
CA SER A 621 4.76 -26.25 -13.58
C SER A 621 4.36 -27.66 -13.16
N GLY A 622 5.13 -28.24 -12.26
CA GLY A 622 4.85 -29.53 -11.69
C GLY A 622 5.24 -29.59 -10.22
N ALA A 623 4.59 -30.47 -9.48
CA ALA A 623 4.97 -30.76 -8.10
C ALA A 623 4.80 -32.24 -7.77
N TRP A 624 5.66 -32.71 -6.88
CA TRP A 624 5.65 -34.05 -6.32
C TRP A 624 5.54 -33.98 -4.81
N VAL A 625 4.44 -34.49 -4.25
CA VAL A 625 4.23 -34.58 -2.80
C VAL A 625 4.89 -35.88 -2.33
N ILE A 626 6.15 -35.78 -1.96
CA ILE A 626 7.02 -36.89 -1.60
C ILE A 626 6.50 -37.60 -0.34
N SER A 627 5.98 -36.81 0.62
CA SER A 627 5.43 -37.35 1.87
C SER A 627 4.23 -38.29 1.70
N ASP A 628 3.52 -38.19 0.57
CA ASP A 628 2.36 -39.03 0.29
C ASP A 628 2.72 -40.35 -0.41
N GLU A 629 4.02 -40.61 -0.64
CA GLU A 629 4.45 -41.89 -1.20
C GLU A 629 4.29 -43.02 -0.21
N PRO A 630 3.78 -44.20 -0.62
CA PRO A 630 3.63 -45.37 0.27
C PRO A 630 4.96 -45.82 0.91
N ALA A 631 6.07 -45.58 0.24
CA ALA A 631 7.43 -45.92 0.70
C ALA A 631 8.09 -44.81 1.55
N TYR A 632 7.39 -43.70 1.86
CA TYR A 632 7.96 -42.61 2.63
C TYR A 632 8.23 -43.00 4.08
N ARG A 633 9.51 -43.03 4.48
CA ARG A 633 9.94 -43.54 5.78
C ARG A 633 10.19 -42.48 6.85
N TRP A 634 10.20 -41.18 6.47
CA TRP A 634 10.52 -40.08 7.38
C TRP A 634 9.33 -39.37 7.98
N ALA A 635 8.11 -39.93 7.85
CA ALA A 635 6.85 -39.31 8.29
C ALA A 635 6.82 -38.89 9.77
N GLN A 636 7.59 -39.58 10.64
CA GLN A 636 7.68 -39.22 12.07
C GLN A 636 8.50 -37.95 12.32
N THR A 637 9.39 -37.58 11.41
CA THR A 637 10.28 -36.42 11.54
C THR A 637 9.90 -35.32 10.55
N ILE A 638 9.67 -35.68 9.29
CA ILE A 638 9.24 -34.76 8.22
C ILE A 638 7.86 -35.24 7.79
N ASP A 639 6.84 -34.59 8.31
CA ASP A 639 5.43 -34.95 8.10
C ASP A 639 4.87 -34.41 6.79
N PHE A 640 5.55 -33.48 6.15
CA PHE A 640 5.24 -33.02 4.80
C PHE A 640 6.53 -32.70 4.03
N ALA A 641 6.63 -33.21 2.80
CA ALA A 641 7.70 -32.92 1.87
C ALA A 641 7.16 -32.82 0.44
N LYS A 642 7.39 -31.69 -0.22
CA LYS A 642 6.94 -31.43 -1.59
C LYS A 642 8.05 -30.77 -2.39
N LEU A 643 8.36 -31.32 -3.56
CA LEU A 643 9.25 -30.73 -4.56
C LEU A 643 8.41 -30.06 -5.64
N ARG A 644 8.82 -28.87 -6.08
CA ARG A 644 8.13 -28.07 -7.11
C ARG A 644 9.13 -27.59 -8.15
N ALA A 645 8.70 -27.56 -9.42
CA ALA A 645 9.43 -26.92 -10.50
C ALA A 645 8.48 -26.15 -11.39
N SER A 646 8.90 -24.97 -11.84
CA SER A 646 8.11 -24.17 -12.80
C SER A 646 9.02 -23.45 -13.79
N PHE A 647 8.48 -23.26 -15.00
CA PHE A 647 9.07 -22.43 -16.05
C PHE A 647 7.95 -21.65 -16.71
N GLY A 648 8.18 -20.36 -16.97
CA GLY A 648 7.20 -19.51 -17.62
C GLY A 648 7.82 -18.32 -18.32
N VAL A 649 7.08 -17.81 -19.30
CA VAL A 649 7.39 -16.58 -20.02
C VAL A 649 6.29 -15.58 -19.74
N ALA A 650 6.65 -14.40 -19.27
CA ALA A 650 5.74 -13.29 -19.07
C ALA A 650 6.13 -12.12 -19.96
N GLY A 651 5.15 -11.39 -20.47
CA GLY A 651 5.35 -10.18 -21.25
C GLY A 651 5.25 -8.93 -20.40
N ASN A 652 5.76 -7.81 -20.89
CA ASN A 652 5.59 -6.49 -20.31
C ASN A 652 5.17 -5.49 -21.38
N ASP A 653 4.09 -4.73 -21.14
CA ASP A 653 3.58 -3.65 -21.99
C ASP A 653 3.65 -2.27 -21.31
N GLN A 654 4.40 -2.14 -20.24
CA GLN A 654 4.61 -0.87 -19.52
C GLN A 654 5.58 0.04 -20.29
N ILE A 655 5.19 0.40 -21.50
CA ILE A 655 5.85 1.36 -22.37
C ILE A 655 4.93 2.58 -22.59
N PRO A 656 5.47 3.75 -22.98
CA PRO A 656 4.66 4.90 -23.31
C PRO A 656 3.69 4.60 -24.48
N ASN A 657 2.51 5.23 -24.44
CA ASN A 657 1.55 5.16 -25.55
C ASN A 657 2.18 5.68 -26.84
N PHE A 658 1.86 5.03 -27.96
CA PHE A 658 2.38 5.35 -29.28
C PHE A 658 3.92 5.32 -29.41
N ALA A 659 4.61 4.56 -28.54
CA ALA A 659 6.07 4.45 -28.56
C ALA A 659 6.64 3.93 -29.88
N TYR A 660 5.80 3.27 -30.71
CA TYR A 660 6.16 2.78 -32.05
C TYR A 660 6.06 3.85 -33.15
N ARG A 661 5.53 5.05 -32.85
CA ARG A 661 5.40 6.18 -33.79
C ARG A 661 6.45 7.25 -33.53
N ALA A 662 6.79 7.98 -34.58
CA ALA A 662 7.49 9.25 -34.40
C ALA A 662 6.56 10.25 -33.71
N LEU A 663 7.04 10.91 -32.68
CA LEU A 663 6.32 11.98 -32.00
C LEU A 663 7.04 13.29 -32.26
N LEU A 664 6.28 14.31 -32.56
CA LEU A 664 6.78 15.68 -32.64
C LEU A 664 6.67 16.32 -31.25
N ASN A 665 7.62 17.13 -30.87
CA ASN A 665 7.58 17.96 -29.67
C ASN A 665 7.80 19.44 -30.06
N GLY A 666 7.53 20.34 -29.11
CA GLY A 666 7.68 21.79 -29.30
C GLY A 666 9.09 22.32 -29.06
N GLU A 667 10.11 21.44 -28.98
CA GLU A 667 11.48 21.84 -28.66
C GLU A 667 12.29 22.36 -29.87
N GLY A 668 11.71 22.26 -31.07
CA GLY A 668 12.31 22.83 -32.27
C GLY A 668 12.27 24.36 -32.22
N VAL A 669 13.37 25.00 -31.93
CA VAL A 669 13.50 26.47 -31.94
C VAL A 669 14.49 26.87 -33.04
N TYR A 670 14.12 27.82 -33.88
CA TYR A 670 14.97 28.33 -34.95
C TYR A 670 15.06 29.85 -34.89
N PRO A 671 16.26 30.43 -34.97
CA PRO A 671 16.40 31.87 -35.07
C PRO A 671 15.99 32.33 -36.48
N PHE A 672 14.94 33.11 -36.58
CA PHE A 672 14.47 33.71 -37.82
C PHE A 672 14.43 35.21 -37.65
N ASN A 673 15.21 35.95 -38.47
CA ASN A 673 15.40 37.41 -38.33
C ASN A 673 15.77 37.85 -36.90
N ASP A 674 16.75 37.19 -36.28
CA ASP A 674 17.22 37.42 -34.90
C ASP A 674 16.15 37.17 -33.79
N LEU A 675 15.02 36.58 -34.15
CA LEU A 675 13.98 36.15 -33.21
C LEU A 675 13.94 34.61 -33.11
N LEU A 676 13.95 34.11 -31.88
CA LEU A 676 13.72 32.68 -31.63
C LEU A 676 12.27 32.34 -31.95
N THR A 677 12.07 31.63 -33.07
CA THR A 677 10.75 31.21 -33.51
C THR A 677 10.49 29.77 -33.06
N PRO A 678 9.44 29.52 -32.24
CA PRO A 678 9.05 28.20 -31.86
C PRO A 678 8.62 27.37 -33.07
N GLY A 679 9.04 26.14 -33.12
CA GLY A 679 8.66 25.15 -34.14
C GLY A 679 8.47 23.78 -33.54
N VAL A 680 8.47 22.76 -34.37
CA VAL A 680 8.34 21.35 -33.95
C VAL A 680 9.57 20.55 -34.40
N ALA A 681 10.06 19.69 -33.51
CA ALA A 681 11.14 18.76 -33.79
C ALA A 681 10.67 17.31 -33.62
N ILE A 682 11.43 16.37 -34.16
CA ILE A 682 11.20 14.94 -33.91
C ILE A 682 11.73 14.63 -32.49
N GLY A 683 10.81 14.51 -31.53
CA GLY A 683 11.16 14.15 -30.16
C GLY A 683 11.49 12.67 -29.97
N ARG A 684 10.97 11.80 -30.85
CA ARG A 684 11.23 10.35 -30.86
C ARG A 684 11.20 9.81 -32.26
N ALA A 685 12.20 8.97 -32.61
CA ALA A 685 12.20 8.20 -33.87
C ALA A 685 11.10 7.12 -33.87
N SER A 686 10.54 6.85 -35.05
CA SER A 686 9.59 5.76 -35.25
C SER A 686 10.29 4.40 -35.13
N ASN A 687 9.64 3.47 -34.42
CA ASN A 687 10.02 2.06 -34.39
C ASN A 687 8.76 1.17 -34.57
N PRO A 688 8.30 0.93 -35.81
CA PRO A 688 7.10 0.12 -36.09
C PRO A 688 7.20 -1.31 -35.57
N ASP A 689 8.40 -1.83 -35.42
CA ASP A 689 8.70 -3.19 -34.99
C ASP A 689 9.00 -3.31 -33.48
N LEU A 690 8.63 -2.27 -32.72
CA LEU A 690 8.73 -2.30 -31.25
C LEU A 690 7.94 -3.48 -30.70
N LYS A 691 8.64 -4.41 -30.04
CA LYS A 691 8.08 -5.67 -29.53
C LYS A 691 7.92 -5.66 -28.02
N TRP A 692 7.15 -6.65 -27.57
CA TRP A 692 7.03 -7.03 -26.17
C TRP A 692 8.39 -7.28 -25.53
N GLU A 693 8.64 -6.69 -24.40
CA GLU A 693 9.67 -7.15 -23.49
C GLU A 693 9.21 -8.46 -22.86
N THR A 694 10.06 -9.46 -22.80
CA THR A 694 9.71 -10.79 -22.28
C THR A 694 10.66 -11.20 -21.19
N THR A 695 10.11 -11.63 -20.07
CA THR A 695 10.85 -12.17 -18.93
C THR A 695 10.63 -13.67 -18.86
N ARG A 696 11.73 -14.45 -18.89
CA ARG A 696 11.75 -15.91 -18.69
C ARG A 696 12.09 -16.21 -17.24
N GLN A 697 11.31 -17.06 -16.61
CA GLN A 697 11.52 -17.43 -15.21
C GLN A 697 11.52 -18.93 -15.06
N ALA A 698 12.59 -19.47 -14.42
CA ALA A 698 12.67 -20.86 -13.96
C ALA A 698 12.71 -20.86 -12.43
N ASN A 699 12.03 -21.81 -11.80
CA ASN A 699 12.02 -21.92 -10.35
C ASN A 699 12.01 -23.39 -9.92
N LEU A 700 12.80 -23.71 -8.90
CA LEU A 700 12.82 -24.99 -8.19
C LEU A 700 12.55 -24.73 -6.71
N GLY A 701 11.60 -25.43 -6.13
CA GLY A 701 11.17 -25.22 -4.75
C GLY A 701 11.08 -26.51 -3.97
N LEU A 702 11.43 -26.47 -2.70
CA LEU A 702 11.27 -27.55 -1.73
C LEU A 702 10.52 -27.02 -0.51
N ASP A 703 9.36 -27.63 -0.22
CA ASP A 703 8.56 -27.34 0.97
C ASP A 703 8.65 -28.51 1.93
N LEU A 704 9.03 -28.23 3.16
CA LEU A 704 9.16 -29.22 4.23
C LEU A 704 8.38 -28.75 5.46
N ARG A 705 7.75 -29.69 6.15
CA ARG A 705 7.22 -29.50 7.51
C ARG A 705 7.81 -30.57 8.41
N ILE A 706 8.40 -30.13 9.52
CA ILE A 706 9.11 -30.99 10.46
C ILE A 706 8.34 -31.00 11.78
N ARG A 707 7.87 -32.19 12.18
CA ARG A 707 7.16 -32.44 13.46
C ARG A 707 5.99 -31.48 13.72
N ASN A 708 5.27 -31.07 12.68
CA ASN A 708 4.20 -30.06 12.74
C ASN A 708 4.60 -28.71 13.38
N ALA A 709 5.89 -28.49 13.64
CA ALA A 709 6.38 -27.30 14.37
C ALA A 709 7.17 -26.34 13.47
N LEU A 710 7.94 -26.86 12.50
CA LEU A 710 8.82 -26.04 11.67
C LEU A 710 8.45 -26.20 10.20
N ASN A 711 8.10 -25.09 9.55
CA ASN A 711 7.89 -25.03 8.11
C ASN A 711 9.08 -24.39 7.43
N ILE A 712 9.64 -25.08 6.45
CA ILE A 712 10.79 -24.62 5.66
C ILE A 712 10.36 -24.59 4.20
N THR A 713 10.55 -23.44 3.55
CA THR A 713 10.37 -23.30 2.10
C THR A 713 11.67 -22.78 1.51
N LEU A 714 12.28 -23.57 0.66
CA LEU A 714 13.49 -23.21 -0.09
C LEU A 714 13.12 -22.99 -1.56
N ASN A 715 13.58 -21.91 -2.16
CA ASN A 715 13.38 -21.62 -3.58
C ASN A 715 14.71 -21.21 -4.21
N ALA A 716 15.06 -21.85 -5.34
CA ALA A 716 16.08 -21.40 -6.26
C ALA A 716 15.41 -20.93 -7.55
N PHE A 717 15.77 -19.76 -8.04
CA PHE A 717 15.13 -19.21 -9.23
C PHE A 717 16.14 -18.49 -10.12
N GLU A 718 15.84 -18.48 -11.40
CA GLU A 718 16.51 -17.68 -12.42
C GLU A 718 15.47 -16.83 -13.15
N LYS A 719 15.78 -15.55 -13.35
CA LYS A 719 14.93 -14.58 -14.07
C LYS A 719 15.81 -13.88 -15.12
N ARG A 720 15.41 -13.98 -16.39
CA ARG A 720 16.13 -13.38 -17.54
C ARG A 720 15.19 -12.52 -18.37
#